data_e13618ba96933a863b5dedbf17517330
#
_entry.id   e13618ba96933a863b5dedbf17517330
#
_cell.length_a   1.000
_cell.length_b   1.000
_cell.length_c   1.000
_cell.angle_alpha   90.00
_cell.angle_beta   90.00
_cell.angle_gamma   90.00
#
_symmetry.space_group_name_H-M   'P 1'
#
loop_
_entity.id
_entity.type
_entity.pdbx_description
1 polymer ?
#
loop_
_entity_poly.entity_id
_entity_poly.type
_entity_poly.pdbx_seq_one_letter_code
_entity_poly.pdbx_strand_id
1 'polypeptide(L)'
;VVIDGSRDIEEDLGGEWKEYQNGIYQTNVSENAWQLFVDFEEMVPARWPNANFTDGSVFNRSLWAEGSMDRDKYKDEDGNWVYPYDNGELFDISGLNESGFDPTGAIAILNVGSFKTWSRNITEFDSENNSFKFDEVSSWKTKHHAYFLEGKLELIDSPGEWFFDNEENVLYFLPPEGLNLSEANIRAKTQAFGFSSDNSDRITLENIDFFANTFQFNKCENCVVSGSHLLYPSTSKRSLNIAGEDTEERWVSRFDKSSNCIVDNSAFLYTDGTAIEFHGGDAQSHNNTINNSYFYHIDWSVSDMPGLMVTIIDHGRDNVFSNNTIHLTGASATLSIGDAPTVMHNEVWNTGLLQSDGAVVQMMMAEQKDAHIAYNWIHDTSKYGIRMDGPMGGTNEGRNATVHHNVLWNVKGALMVKGDYHTTHNNTIFGEDHDKNNIIVLFESGFGNENSTTEFNAADKIAGHRSNTYEEDPVPGNYFSNYNGYEDNGREFDISITDDMKFDPEEITIYVGDTITWTNNDGMSHTATSTSGPTSFDSGNIASGSNWSFTFTEAGTYDYKCDYHSSMTAVIIVIDNSVKSQLIDPDNYDFRPKNNSPMADLNAGAYGHDDTWSAGITWEFIEPELPFEGCMDMDAINYDPRALFSEGICEYPLAEGCTDPDAKNYDSEAEVDDGSCEYYIEGCTDKNAKNWNPEAEIDDGSCEYYVEGCTDTNATNYNSTAEIDDGSCEYPPVEGCMDNNATNYDSAAEVDDGSCTYPPVEGCMDSNATNYNSTAEVDDGSCTYPDEKLDYCPDEITEENEDLVEDSCLATFDEPAEDDSDEDEGFLSALPFILAVLVIAVIVLKRKYEN
;
A
#
# COMPACT_ATOMS: atom_id res chain seq x y z
N VAL A 1 9.66 6.56 9.18
CA VAL A 1 9.66 7.96 8.69
C VAL A 1 8.33 8.23 8.02
N VAL A 2 7.69 9.33 8.40
CA VAL A 2 6.44 9.76 7.76
C VAL A 2 6.74 10.88 6.77
N ILE A 3 6.17 10.76 5.55
CA ILE A 3 6.14 11.83 4.57
C ILE A 3 4.73 12.44 4.65
N ASP A 4 4.63 13.64 5.18
CA ASP A 4 3.38 14.37 5.36
C ASP A 4 3.07 15.27 4.16
N GLY A 5 1.92 15.09 3.53
CA GLY A 5 1.40 15.92 2.44
C GLY A 5 0.38 16.95 2.91
N SER A 6 0.12 17.01 4.20
CA SER A 6 -0.73 18.03 4.81
C SER A 6 0.09 19.18 5.39
N ARG A 7 -0.57 20.27 5.63
CA ARG A 7 0.00 21.47 6.27
C ARG A 7 -0.98 22.01 7.30
N ASP A 8 -0.44 22.48 8.41
CA ASP A 8 -1.24 23.16 9.41
C ASP A 8 -1.87 24.45 8.86
N ILE A 9 -3.15 24.67 9.20
CA ILE A 9 -3.90 25.80 8.67
C ILE A 9 -3.37 27.13 9.19
N GLU A 10 -3.03 27.23 10.47
CA GLU A 10 -2.57 28.47 11.08
C GLU A 10 -1.08 28.68 10.89
N GLU A 11 -0.26 27.68 11.18
CA GLU A 11 1.20 27.79 11.18
C GLU A 11 1.79 27.82 9.78
N ASP A 12 1.35 26.94 8.88
CA ASP A 12 1.94 26.79 7.55
C ASP A 12 1.20 27.59 6.48
N LEU A 13 -0.14 27.59 6.54
CA LEU A 13 -0.98 28.21 5.49
C LEU A 13 -1.41 29.63 5.81
N GLY A 14 -1.03 30.15 7.00
CA GLY A 14 -1.28 31.52 7.41
C GLY A 14 -2.74 31.83 7.71
N GLY A 15 -3.51 30.78 8.03
CA GLY A 15 -4.91 30.91 8.39
C GLY A 15 -5.12 31.63 9.71
N GLU A 16 -6.27 32.25 9.89
CA GLU A 16 -6.75 32.78 11.15
C GLU A 16 -8.26 32.56 11.19
N TRP A 17 -8.73 31.64 12.03
CA TRP A 17 -10.13 31.28 12.10
C TRP A 17 -11.00 32.41 12.62
N LYS A 18 -12.09 32.69 11.92
CA LYS A 18 -13.08 33.71 12.27
C LYS A 18 -14.47 33.10 12.10
N GLU A 19 -15.34 33.35 13.06
CA GLU A 19 -16.73 32.95 12.92
C GLU A 19 -17.36 33.65 11.70
N TYR A 20 -17.96 32.88 10.82
CA TYR A 20 -18.66 33.36 9.64
C TYR A 20 -20.17 33.54 9.96
N GLN A 21 -20.85 32.45 10.21
CA GLN A 21 -22.25 32.44 10.65
C GLN A 21 -22.67 31.07 11.19
N ASN A 22 -23.61 31.01 12.10
CA ASN A 22 -24.26 29.78 12.60
C ASN A 22 -23.26 28.69 13.08
N GLY A 23 -22.14 29.08 13.67
CA GLY A 23 -21.11 28.15 14.12
C GLY A 23 -20.14 27.71 13.02
N ILE A 24 -20.35 28.11 11.78
CA ILE A 24 -19.38 27.95 10.70
C ILE A 24 -18.27 28.97 10.89
N TYR A 25 -17.05 28.51 10.82
CA TYR A 25 -15.85 29.34 10.82
C TYR A 25 -15.26 29.43 9.41
N GLN A 26 -14.53 30.48 9.15
CA GLN A 26 -13.81 30.69 7.90
C GLN A 26 -12.38 31.14 8.14
N THR A 27 -11.50 30.78 7.21
CA THR A 27 -10.11 31.25 7.19
C THR A 27 -9.60 31.37 5.76
N ASN A 28 -8.68 32.31 5.51
CA ASN A 28 -7.97 32.37 4.23
C ASN A 28 -6.73 31.51 4.31
N VAL A 29 -6.48 30.73 3.28
CA VAL A 29 -5.31 29.86 3.18
C VAL A 29 -4.46 30.22 1.95
N SER A 30 -3.15 30.03 2.05
CA SER A 30 -2.20 30.40 0.99
C SER A 30 -2.11 29.37 -0.14
N GLU A 31 -2.61 28.16 0.07
CA GLU A 31 -2.58 27.05 -0.90
C GLU A 31 -3.95 26.37 -0.97
N ASN A 32 -4.17 25.58 -2.02
CA ASN A 32 -5.41 24.82 -2.21
C ASN A 32 -5.54 23.70 -1.17
N ALA A 33 -6.70 23.57 -0.55
CA ALA A 33 -7.04 22.50 0.38
C ALA A 33 -7.84 21.40 -0.33
N TRP A 34 -7.34 20.19 -0.35
CA TRP A 34 -7.99 19.05 -1.03
C TRP A 34 -8.74 18.12 -0.09
N GLN A 35 -8.23 17.95 1.12
CA GLN A 35 -8.84 17.27 2.26
C GLN A 35 -8.56 18.07 3.51
N LEU A 36 -9.46 18.01 4.49
CA LEU A 36 -9.31 18.66 5.78
C LEU A 36 -9.23 17.59 6.86
N PHE A 37 -8.30 17.78 7.80
CA PHE A 37 -8.09 16.88 8.93
C PHE A 37 -8.17 17.69 10.24
N VAL A 38 -8.79 17.09 11.25
CA VAL A 38 -8.75 17.54 12.63
C VAL A 38 -8.11 16.44 13.45
N ASP A 39 -7.01 16.73 14.12
CA ASP A 39 -6.24 15.75 14.86
C ASP A 39 -5.95 14.47 14.03
N PHE A 40 -5.59 14.69 12.74
CA PHE A 40 -5.30 13.69 11.71
C PHE A 40 -6.48 12.82 11.26
N GLU A 41 -7.68 13.04 11.73
CA GLU A 41 -8.90 12.41 11.21
C GLU A 41 -9.50 13.24 10.07
N GLU A 42 -9.88 12.58 8.97
CA GLU A 42 -10.48 13.24 7.80
C GLU A 42 -11.86 13.78 8.11
N MET A 43 -12.09 15.04 7.77
CA MET A 43 -13.39 15.72 7.83
C MET A 43 -14.14 15.56 6.50
N VAL A 44 -15.46 15.42 6.58
CA VAL A 44 -16.30 15.19 5.39
C VAL A 44 -16.47 16.49 4.59
N PRO A 45 -16.23 16.49 3.27
CA PRO A 45 -16.68 17.59 2.42
C PRO A 45 -18.17 17.81 2.57
N ALA A 46 -18.59 19.06 2.71
CA ALA A 46 -20.00 19.42 2.87
C ALA A 46 -20.85 18.80 1.76
N ARG A 47 -21.87 18.02 2.13
CA ARG A 47 -22.66 17.22 1.21
C ARG A 47 -24.13 17.09 1.60
N TRP A 48 -24.96 16.87 0.61
CA TRP A 48 -26.37 16.53 0.81
C TRP A 48 -26.78 15.31 -0.04
N PRO A 49 -27.42 14.27 0.53
CA PRO A 49 -27.67 14.08 1.95
C PRO A 49 -26.36 13.86 2.75
N ASN A 50 -26.43 14.16 4.06
CA ASN A 50 -25.28 14.02 4.95
C ASN A 50 -24.84 12.58 5.08
N ALA A 51 -23.52 12.38 5.20
CA ALA A 51 -22.88 11.11 5.53
C ALA A 51 -21.57 11.39 6.26
N ASN A 52 -21.05 10.38 6.98
CA ASN A 52 -19.90 10.54 7.83
C ASN A 52 -18.95 9.35 7.69
N PHE A 53 -17.66 9.58 7.89
CA PHE A 53 -16.64 8.52 7.91
C PHE A 53 -16.70 7.70 9.19
N THR A 54 -16.95 8.33 10.34
CA THR A 54 -16.92 7.69 11.66
C THR A 54 -18.01 6.65 11.88
N ASP A 55 -19.19 6.83 11.25
CA ASP A 55 -20.30 5.87 11.32
C ASP A 55 -20.39 4.96 10.07
N GLY A 56 -19.47 5.13 9.12
CA GLY A 56 -19.42 4.38 7.86
C GLY A 56 -20.54 4.71 6.88
N SER A 57 -21.36 5.72 7.14
CA SER A 57 -22.51 6.08 6.29
C SER A 57 -22.10 6.53 4.89
N VAL A 58 -20.84 6.96 4.67
CA VAL A 58 -20.29 7.25 3.34
C VAL A 58 -20.34 6.03 2.41
N PHE A 59 -20.25 4.79 2.94
CA PHE A 59 -20.39 3.55 2.17
C PHE A 59 -21.85 3.04 2.08
N ASN A 60 -22.81 3.75 2.68
CA ASN A 60 -24.20 3.35 2.63
C ASN A 60 -24.95 4.03 1.50
N ARG A 61 -24.98 3.39 0.34
CA ARG A 61 -25.70 3.89 -0.82
C ARG A 61 -27.19 4.14 -0.58
N SER A 62 -27.82 3.48 0.36
CA SER A 62 -29.26 3.68 0.66
C SER A 62 -29.55 5.06 1.28
N LEU A 63 -28.52 5.77 1.73
CA LEU A 63 -28.61 7.14 2.24
C LEU A 63 -28.45 8.20 1.13
N TRP A 64 -28.09 7.81 -0.09
CA TRP A 64 -28.00 8.74 -1.20
C TRP A 64 -29.41 9.19 -1.60
N ALA A 65 -29.51 10.38 -2.13
CA ALA A 65 -30.75 10.88 -2.70
C ALA A 65 -31.16 10.04 -3.92
N GLU A 66 -32.46 9.86 -4.09
CA GLU A 66 -33.01 9.18 -5.24
C GLU A 66 -33.55 10.18 -6.25
N GLY A 67 -33.26 9.94 -7.51
CA GLY A 67 -33.77 10.73 -8.61
C GLY A 67 -34.33 9.86 -9.72
N SER A 68 -34.69 10.46 -10.83
CA SER A 68 -35.09 9.79 -12.04
C SER A 68 -34.57 10.53 -13.27
N MET A 69 -33.99 9.81 -14.18
CA MET A 69 -33.69 10.28 -15.54
C MET A 69 -34.75 9.80 -16.55
N ASP A 70 -35.64 8.94 -16.12
CA ASP A 70 -36.70 8.38 -16.97
C ASP A 70 -37.90 9.32 -17.01
N ARG A 71 -38.15 9.88 -18.20
CA ARG A 71 -39.51 10.23 -18.58
C ARG A 71 -40.23 8.96 -19.01
N ASP A 72 -41.52 8.89 -18.83
CA ASP A 72 -42.35 7.72 -19.14
C ASP A 72 -41.96 7.11 -20.52
N LYS A 73 -41.37 5.92 -20.47
CA LYS A 73 -41.05 5.17 -21.70
C LYS A 73 -42.32 4.86 -22.44
N TYR A 74 -42.33 5.13 -23.72
CA TYR A 74 -43.43 4.82 -24.59
C TYR A 74 -42.98 3.96 -25.76
N LYS A 75 -43.95 3.32 -26.42
CA LYS A 75 -43.69 2.66 -27.72
C LYS A 75 -43.98 3.62 -28.85
N ASP A 76 -43.05 3.72 -29.80
CA ASP A 76 -43.25 4.43 -31.06
C ASP A 76 -44.29 3.72 -31.96
N GLU A 77 -44.57 4.32 -33.10
CA GLU A 77 -45.52 3.78 -34.08
C GLU A 77 -45.10 2.43 -34.66
N ASP A 78 -43.81 2.11 -34.61
CA ASP A 78 -43.22 0.85 -35.05
C ASP A 78 -43.18 -0.21 -33.95
N GLY A 79 -43.59 0.13 -32.74
CA GLY A 79 -43.64 -0.75 -31.59
C GLY A 79 -42.33 -0.87 -30.81
N ASN A 80 -41.28 -0.07 -31.11
CA ASN A 80 -40.04 0.00 -30.40
C ASN A 80 -40.19 0.83 -29.14
N TRP A 81 -39.49 0.44 -28.08
CA TRP A 81 -39.46 1.25 -26.88
C TRP A 81 -38.60 2.49 -27.08
N VAL A 82 -39.22 3.66 -26.89
CA VAL A 82 -38.53 4.95 -26.80
C VAL A 82 -38.36 5.29 -25.34
N TYR A 83 -37.14 5.60 -24.99
CA TYR A 83 -36.74 6.03 -23.65
C TYR A 83 -36.40 7.53 -23.73
N PRO A 84 -37.36 8.42 -23.44
CA PRO A 84 -37.14 9.86 -23.57
C PRO A 84 -36.45 10.38 -22.33
N TYR A 85 -35.24 9.89 -22.05
CA TYR A 85 -34.40 10.45 -21.01
C TYR A 85 -33.43 11.45 -21.59
N ASP A 86 -33.21 12.48 -20.81
CA ASP A 86 -32.18 13.46 -21.07
C ASP A 86 -30.97 13.09 -20.20
N ASN A 87 -29.86 12.72 -20.82
CA ASN A 87 -28.63 12.33 -20.11
C ASN A 87 -27.98 13.51 -19.35
N GLY A 88 -28.52 14.70 -19.45
CA GLY A 88 -28.08 15.93 -18.81
C GLY A 88 -29.08 16.50 -17.79
N GLU A 89 -30.15 15.77 -17.45
CA GLU A 89 -31.14 16.24 -16.46
C GLU A 89 -31.56 15.10 -15.51
N LEU A 90 -31.63 15.39 -14.23
CA LEU A 90 -32.12 14.46 -13.22
C LEU A 90 -33.27 15.09 -12.44
N PHE A 91 -34.37 14.33 -12.27
CA PHE A 91 -35.54 14.72 -11.48
C PHE A 91 -35.38 14.11 -10.08
N ASP A 92 -35.36 14.95 -9.06
CA ASP A 92 -35.30 14.49 -7.69
C ASP A 92 -36.64 13.99 -7.16
N ILE A 93 -36.57 12.88 -6.39
CA ILE A 93 -37.73 12.33 -5.67
C ILE A 93 -37.47 12.22 -4.15
N SER A 94 -36.34 12.69 -3.66
CA SER A 94 -35.89 12.59 -2.28
C SER A 94 -36.11 13.85 -1.46
N GLY A 95 -36.63 14.94 -2.03
CA GLY A 95 -36.94 16.16 -1.34
C GLY A 95 -35.85 17.26 -1.42
N LEU A 96 -35.08 17.29 -2.50
CA LEU A 96 -34.09 18.36 -2.76
C LEU A 96 -34.77 19.75 -2.70
N ASN A 97 -35.97 19.90 -3.24
CA ASN A 97 -36.74 21.17 -3.20
C ASN A 97 -37.16 21.55 -1.78
N GLU A 98 -37.29 20.58 -0.87
CA GLU A 98 -37.63 20.80 0.55
C GLU A 98 -36.41 21.21 1.38
N SER A 99 -35.21 20.97 0.90
CA SER A 99 -33.95 21.39 1.56
C SER A 99 -33.83 22.91 1.65
N GLY A 100 -34.46 23.61 0.71
CA GLY A 100 -34.54 25.09 0.72
C GLY A 100 -33.30 25.79 0.18
N PHE A 101 -32.29 25.07 -0.37
CA PHE A 101 -31.17 25.68 -1.06
C PHE A 101 -31.28 25.49 -2.59
N ASP A 102 -30.59 26.37 -3.32
CA ASP A 102 -30.44 26.25 -4.76
C ASP A 102 -29.17 25.45 -5.09
N PRO A 103 -29.27 24.23 -5.66
CA PRO A 103 -28.12 23.39 -5.96
C PRO A 103 -27.29 23.87 -7.17
N THR A 104 -27.71 24.93 -7.87
CA THR A 104 -26.95 25.46 -9.00
C THR A 104 -25.51 25.81 -8.60
N GLY A 105 -24.53 25.26 -9.30
CA GLY A 105 -23.13 25.39 -8.98
C GLY A 105 -22.56 24.30 -8.05
N ALA A 106 -23.39 23.50 -7.41
CA ALA A 106 -22.92 22.32 -6.70
C ALA A 106 -22.43 21.23 -7.68
N ILE A 107 -21.64 20.29 -7.17
CA ILE A 107 -21.23 19.10 -7.88
C ILE A 107 -22.17 17.96 -7.54
N ALA A 108 -22.84 17.39 -8.54
CA ALA A 108 -23.65 16.20 -8.40
C ALA A 108 -22.80 14.95 -8.66
N ILE A 109 -22.77 14.03 -7.69
CA ILE A 109 -22.18 12.69 -7.81
C ILE A 109 -23.31 11.75 -8.23
N LEU A 110 -23.28 11.34 -9.50
CA LEU A 110 -24.40 10.72 -10.22
C LEU A 110 -24.15 9.22 -10.40
N ASN A 111 -24.73 8.37 -9.55
CA ASN A 111 -24.73 6.93 -9.72
C ASN A 111 -25.95 6.50 -10.56
N VAL A 112 -25.88 6.82 -11.85
CA VAL A 112 -26.96 6.58 -12.82
C VAL A 112 -26.66 5.47 -13.82
N GLY A 113 -25.44 4.92 -13.79
CA GLY A 113 -25.01 3.78 -14.59
C GLY A 113 -24.86 2.49 -13.78
N SER A 114 -24.63 1.37 -14.48
CA SER A 114 -24.47 0.06 -13.83
C SER A 114 -23.13 -0.10 -13.08
N PHE A 115 -22.05 0.50 -13.57
CA PHE A 115 -20.69 0.29 -13.12
C PHE A 115 -19.86 1.58 -13.06
N LYS A 116 -20.52 2.71 -13.22
CA LYS A 116 -19.87 4.02 -13.30
C LYS A 116 -20.70 5.07 -12.57
N THR A 117 -20.00 5.95 -11.89
CA THR A 117 -20.53 7.17 -11.28
C THR A 117 -19.83 8.36 -11.92
N TRP A 118 -20.57 9.41 -12.15
CA TRP A 118 -20.04 10.65 -12.74
C TRP A 118 -20.15 11.79 -11.75
N SER A 119 -19.17 12.66 -11.73
CA SER A 119 -19.27 13.98 -11.12
C SER A 119 -19.57 15.03 -12.19
N ARG A 120 -20.51 15.92 -11.95
CA ARG A 120 -20.90 16.99 -12.87
C ARG A 120 -21.32 18.24 -12.11
N ASN A 121 -20.94 19.40 -12.60
CA ASN A 121 -21.44 20.66 -12.09
C ASN A 121 -22.92 20.84 -12.47
N ILE A 122 -23.74 21.23 -11.52
CA ILE A 122 -25.12 21.59 -11.76
C ILE A 122 -25.17 22.99 -12.42
N THR A 123 -25.73 23.06 -13.60
CA THR A 123 -25.80 24.29 -14.39
C THR A 123 -27.10 25.05 -14.23
N GLU A 124 -28.18 24.37 -13.89
CA GLU A 124 -29.52 24.95 -13.74
C GLU A 124 -30.36 24.10 -12.77
N PHE A 125 -31.14 24.73 -11.93
CA PHE A 125 -32.14 24.08 -11.07
C PHE A 125 -33.54 24.57 -11.40
N ASP A 126 -34.46 23.66 -11.67
CA ASP A 126 -35.90 23.93 -11.86
C ASP A 126 -36.67 23.50 -10.62
N SER A 127 -36.97 24.43 -9.73
CA SER A 127 -37.68 24.17 -8.50
C SER A 127 -39.20 23.84 -8.73
N GLU A 128 -39.77 24.17 -9.90
CA GLU A 128 -41.16 23.81 -10.23
C GLU A 128 -41.28 22.33 -10.59
N ASN A 129 -40.27 21.78 -11.29
CA ASN A 129 -40.20 20.39 -11.69
C ASN A 129 -39.33 19.51 -10.78
N ASN A 130 -38.66 20.12 -9.78
CA ASN A 130 -37.74 19.48 -8.89
C ASN A 130 -36.63 18.72 -9.68
N SER A 131 -36.02 19.40 -10.64
CA SER A 131 -34.99 18.82 -11.51
C SER A 131 -33.78 19.74 -11.60
N PHE A 132 -32.61 19.14 -11.84
CA PHE A 132 -31.38 19.88 -12.12
C PHE A 132 -30.69 19.37 -13.37
N LYS A 133 -29.99 20.28 -14.05
CA LYS A 133 -29.27 20.01 -15.29
C LYS A 133 -27.77 20.04 -15.09
N PHE A 134 -27.08 19.23 -15.87
CA PHE A 134 -25.64 19.07 -15.90
C PHE A 134 -25.16 18.66 -17.29
N ASP A 135 -23.84 18.67 -17.54
CA ASP A 135 -23.27 18.17 -18.78
C ASP A 135 -23.59 16.68 -18.96
N GLU A 136 -24.05 16.31 -20.17
CA GLU A 136 -24.52 14.96 -20.48
C GLU A 136 -23.54 13.87 -20.04
N VAL A 137 -24.04 12.81 -19.43
CA VAL A 137 -23.31 11.61 -19.11
C VAL A 137 -23.66 10.49 -20.08
N SER A 138 -22.67 9.68 -20.45
CA SER A 138 -22.91 8.49 -21.27
C SER A 138 -23.65 7.44 -20.44
N SER A 139 -24.96 7.37 -20.53
CA SER A 139 -25.76 6.38 -19.83
C SER A 139 -25.75 5.05 -20.56
N TRP A 140 -25.19 4.03 -19.96
CA TRP A 140 -25.24 2.67 -20.50
C TRP A 140 -26.55 1.95 -20.21
N LYS A 141 -27.13 2.18 -19.06
CA LYS A 141 -28.45 1.70 -18.64
C LYS A 141 -28.87 2.49 -17.40
N THR A 142 -29.95 3.16 -17.49
CA THR A 142 -30.64 3.78 -16.35
C THR A 142 -31.16 2.70 -15.39
N LYS A 143 -30.26 2.08 -14.62
CA LYS A 143 -30.64 1.08 -13.60
C LYS A 143 -30.79 1.68 -12.21
N HIS A 144 -30.08 2.76 -11.98
CA HIS A 144 -29.99 3.41 -10.69
C HIS A 144 -30.08 4.91 -10.88
N HIS A 145 -30.62 5.58 -9.92
CA HIS A 145 -30.82 7.02 -9.97
C HIS A 145 -30.43 7.64 -8.64
N ALA A 146 -29.39 7.05 -7.99
CA ALA A 146 -28.88 7.58 -6.74
C ALA A 146 -27.86 8.69 -7.00
N TYR A 147 -27.90 9.71 -6.16
CA TYR A 147 -26.95 10.81 -6.24
C TYR A 147 -26.72 11.45 -4.86
N PHE A 148 -25.67 12.22 -4.73
CA PHE A 148 -25.48 13.19 -3.68
C PHE A 148 -24.85 14.47 -4.24
N LEU A 149 -24.94 15.55 -3.49
CA LEU A 149 -24.41 16.86 -3.87
C LEU A 149 -23.27 17.24 -2.92
N GLU A 150 -22.25 17.91 -3.47
CA GLU A 150 -21.13 18.49 -2.71
C GLU A 150 -20.61 19.77 -3.37
N GLY A 151 -19.56 20.38 -2.81
CA GLY A 151 -18.85 21.49 -3.45
C GLY A 151 -19.60 22.84 -3.37
N LYS A 152 -20.36 23.08 -2.31
CA LYS A 152 -21.08 24.33 -2.09
C LYS A 152 -21.17 24.69 -0.62
N LEU A 153 -20.97 26.00 -0.30
CA LEU A 153 -20.98 26.48 1.09
C LEU A 153 -22.31 26.22 1.83
N GLU A 154 -23.42 26.35 1.10
CA GLU A 154 -24.77 26.14 1.66
C GLU A 154 -25.07 24.70 2.10
N LEU A 155 -24.18 23.76 1.74
CA LEU A 155 -24.28 22.37 2.16
C LEU A 155 -23.66 22.10 3.53
N ILE A 156 -22.98 23.08 4.12
CA ILE A 156 -22.45 22.93 5.48
C ILE A 156 -23.62 23.05 6.47
N ASP A 157 -24.12 21.89 6.93
CA ASP A 157 -25.23 21.85 7.90
C ASP A 157 -25.04 20.81 9.01
N SER A 158 -23.94 20.03 8.95
CA SER A 158 -23.58 19.00 9.93
C SER A 158 -22.19 19.22 10.51
N PRO A 159 -21.98 19.01 11.83
CA PRO A 159 -20.66 19.12 12.43
C PRO A 159 -19.61 18.22 11.77
N GLY A 160 -18.45 18.77 11.52
CA GLY A 160 -17.35 18.09 10.80
C GLY A 160 -17.34 18.37 9.29
N GLU A 161 -18.35 19.07 8.76
CA GLU A 161 -18.39 19.41 7.34
C GLU A 161 -17.56 20.66 7.02
N TRP A 162 -16.93 20.63 5.83
CA TRP A 162 -16.11 21.73 5.34
C TRP A 162 -16.32 21.97 3.84
N PHE A 163 -15.98 23.18 3.41
CA PHE A 163 -15.99 23.61 2.01
C PHE A 163 -14.81 24.53 1.73
N PHE A 164 -14.15 24.36 0.60
CA PHE A 164 -13.10 25.23 0.12
C PHE A 164 -13.52 26.01 -1.12
N ASP A 165 -13.56 27.34 -0.99
CA ASP A 165 -13.74 28.24 -2.11
C ASP A 165 -12.37 28.50 -2.76
N ASN A 166 -12.10 27.81 -3.86
CA ASN A 166 -10.82 27.90 -4.57
C ASN A 166 -10.66 29.19 -5.41
N GLU A 167 -11.74 29.96 -5.64
CA GLU A 167 -11.66 31.25 -6.32
C GLU A 167 -11.18 32.34 -5.35
N GLU A 168 -11.68 32.32 -4.13
CA GLU A 168 -11.36 33.30 -3.09
C GLU A 168 -10.28 32.80 -2.11
N ASN A 169 -9.85 31.54 -2.20
CA ASN A 169 -8.95 30.84 -1.27
C ASN A 169 -9.43 30.89 0.17
N VAL A 170 -10.72 30.66 0.40
CA VAL A 170 -11.36 30.66 1.71
C VAL A 170 -11.81 29.24 2.06
N LEU A 171 -11.39 28.78 3.21
CA LEU A 171 -11.81 27.52 3.80
C LEU A 171 -12.93 27.79 4.82
N TYR A 172 -14.05 27.10 4.70
CA TYR A 172 -15.18 27.14 5.62
C TYR A 172 -15.29 25.80 6.33
N PHE A 173 -15.55 25.83 7.63
CA PHE A 173 -15.62 24.63 8.45
C PHE A 173 -16.64 24.76 9.56
N LEU A 174 -17.50 23.75 9.75
CA LEU A 174 -18.37 23.63 10.89
C LEU A 174 -17.75 22.60 11.87
N PRO A 175 -17.09 23.06 12.93
CA PRO A 175 -16.36 22.17 13.82
C PRO A 175 -17.27 21.14 14.51
N PRO A 176 -16.76 19.93 14.81
CA PRO A 176 -17.41 18.99 15.72
C PRO A 176 -17.78 19.62 17.07
N GLU A 177 -18.86 19.15 17.71
CA GLU A 177 -19.31 19.70 18.98
C GLU A 177 -18.22 19.62 20.06
N GLY A 178 -17.87 20.77 20.64
CA GLY A 178 -16.90 20.86 21.73
C GLY A 178 -15.43 21.05 21.27
N LEU A 179 -15.17 21.05 19.99
CA LEU A 179 -13.83 21.32 19.45
C LEU A 179 -13.42 22.77 19.71
N ASN A 180 -12.25 22.99 20.26
CA ASN A 180 -11.63 24.31 20.39
C ASN A 180 -10.65 24.52 19.24
N LEU A 181 -11.02 25.33 18.26
CA LEU A 181 -10.18 25.59 17.07
C LEU A 181 -8.79 26.13 17.38
N SER A 182 -8.61 26.83 18.51
CA SER A 182 -7.30 27.36 18.91
C SER A 182 -6.36 26.34 19.60
N GLU A 183 -6.85 25.15 19.87
CA GLU A 183 -6.10 24.06 20.51
C GLU A 183 -6.05 22.81 19.62
N ALA A 184 -6.92 22.72 18.61
CA ALA A 184 -7.00 21.58 17.71
C ALA A 184 -5.95 21.67 16.59
N ASN A 185 -5.35 20.56 16.25
CA ASN A 185 -4.45 20.44 15.11
C ASN A 185 -5.30 20.32 13.82
N ILE A 186 -5.48 21.45 13.11
CA ILE A 186 -6.29 21.48 11.89
C ILE A 186 -5.37 21.61 10.68
N ARG A 187 -5.41 20.61 9.82
CA ARG A 187 -4.50 20.47 8.69
C ARG A 187 -5.25 20.30 7.37
N ALA A 188 -4.68 20.76 6.29
CA ALA A 188 -5.19 20.53 4.94
C ALA A 188 -4.18 19.78 4.09
N LYS A 189 -4.65 18.79 3.31
CA LYS A 189 -3.85 18.18 2.25
C LYS A 189 -3.60 19.21 1.17
N THR A 190 -2.32 19.43 0.86
CA THR A 190 -1.87 20.38 -0.17
C THR A 190 -0.94 19.75 -1.21
N GLN A 191 -0.56 18.49 -0.99
CA GLN A 191 0.40 17.79 -1.84
C GLN A 191 -0.11 16.40 -2.23
N ALA A 192 -0.13 16.10 -3.53
CA ALA A 192 -0.56 14.79 -4.03
C ALA A 192 0.52 13.70 -3.87
N PHE A 193 1.78 14.03 -4.17
CA PHE A 193 2.88 13.08 -4.16
C PHE A 193 3.97 13.52 -3.19
N GLY A 194 4.21 12.71 -2.17
CA GLY A 194 5.33 12.84 -1.26
C GLY A 194 6.63 12.32 -1.87
N PHE A 195 6.49 11.35 -2.80
CA PHE A 195 7.60 10.83 -3.57
C PHE A 195 7.24 10.73 -5.05
N SER A 196 8.10 11.22 -5.92
CA SER A 196 7.96 11.10 -7.38
C SER A 196 9.29 10.80 -8.04
N SER A 197 9.32 9.82 -8.94
CA SER A 197 10.51 9.43 -9.69
C SER A 197 10.18 9.27 -11.18
N ASP A 198 11.07 9.77 -12.04
CA ASP A 198 10.99 9.60 -13.50
C ASP A 198 12.33 9.06 -14.04
N ASN A 199 12.24 8.00 -14.88
CA ASN A 199 13.38 7.32 -15.50
C ASN A 199 14.48 6.91 -14.51
N SER A 200 14.12 6.38 -13.36
CA SER A 200 15.08 5.96 -12.32
C SER A 200 14.78 4.54 -11.86
N ASP A 201 15.76 3.67 -11.89
CA ASP A 201 15.61 2.25 -11.57
C ASP A 201 16.10 1.91 -10.16
N ARG A 202 15.63 0.79 -9.63
CA ARG A 202 16.08 0.18 -8.37
C ARG A 202 15.95 1.08 -7.15
N ILE A 203 14.87 1.85 -7.11
CA ILE A 203 14.52 2.65 -5.94
C ILE A 203 13.76 1.76 -4.96
N THR A 204 14.13 1.83 -3.70
CA THR A 204 13.41 1.16 -2.62
C THR A 204 12.94 2.20 -1.62
N LEU A 205 11.62 2.22 -1.40
CA LEU A 205 10.96 2.91 -0.30
C LEU A 205 10.60 1.84 0.72
N GLU A 206 11.33 1.79 1.82
CA GLU A 206 11.15 0.76 2.85
C GLU A 206 10.87 1.39 4.20
N ASN A 207 9.79 0.97 4.86
CA ASN A 207 9.36 1.50 6.15
C ASN A 207 9.19 3.03 6.13
N ILE A 208 8.62 3.55 5.04
CA ILE A 208 8.27 4.95 4.87
C ILE A 208 6.76 5.06 4.85
N ASP A 209 6.20 5.72 5.84
CA ASP A 209 4.77 5.98 5.90
C ASP A 209 4.43 7.29 5.17
N PHE A 210 3.23 7.33 4.60
CA PHE A 210 2.71 8.48 3.89
C PHE A 210 1.42 8.93 4.56
N PHE A 211 1.34 10.19 4.91
CA PHE A 211 0.12 10.80 5.40
C PHE A 211 -0.36 11.88 4.42
N ALA A 212 -1.62 11.80 4.00
CA ALA A 212 -2.24 12.77 3.09
C ALA A 212 -1.48 12.98 1.76
N ASN A 213 -0.68 12.05 1.33
CA ASN A 213 0.01 12.01 0.04
C ASN A 213 0.39 10.58 -0.34
N THR A 214 1.03 10.40 -1.49
CA THR A 214 1.42 9.09 -1.97
C THR A 214 2.69 9.14 -2.82
N PHE A 215 2.99 8.04 -3.52
CA PHE A 215 4.13 7.91 -4.41
C PHE A 215 3.72 7.79 -5.89
N GLN A 216 4.64 8.21 -6.75
CA GLN A 216 4.56 7.99 -8.20
C GLN A 216 5.91 7.54 -8.75
N PHE A 217 5.91 6.42 -9.47
CA PHE A 217 7.02 5.97 -10.29
C PHE A 217 6.64 6.03 -11.76
N ASN A 218 7.46 6.72 -12.57
CA ASN A 218 7.29 6.79 -14.01
C ASN A 218 8.54 6.21 -14.70
N LYS A 219 8.33 5.16 -15.52
CA LYS A 219 9.41 4.45 -16.21
C LYS A 219 10.50 3.95 -15.26
N CYS A 220 10.09 3.24 -14.24
CA CYS A 220 10.97 2.62 -13.27
C CYS A 220 11.09 1.11 -13.53
N GLU A 221 12.28 0.56 -13.42
CA GLU A 221 12.50 -0.87 -13.43
C GLU A 221 13.09 -1.35 -12.11
N ASN A 222 12.52 -2.43 -11.55
CA ASN A 222 12.92 -3.02 -10.28
C ASN A 222 12.78 -2.07 -9.07
N CYS A 223 11.71 -1.29 -8.99
CA CYS A 223 11.43 -0.43 -7.85
C CYS A 223 10.56 -1.13 -6.81
N VAL A 224 10.74 -0.78 -5.53
CA VAL A 224 10.10 -1.46 -4.41
C VAL A 224 9.49 -0.43 -3.46
N VAL A 225 8.26 -0.71 -3.02
CA VAL A 225 7.62 -0.07 -1.86
C VAL A 225 7.29 -1.17 -0.87
N SER A 226 7.82 -1.11 0.34
CA SER A 226 7.60 -2.18 1.33
C SER A 226 7.55 -1.69 2.76
N GLY A 227 6.74 -2.37 3.59
CA GLY A 227 6.60 -2.07 5.00
C GLY A 227 6.07 -0.66 5.28
N SER A 228 5.20 -0.14 4.40
CA SER A 228 4.74 1.25 4.40
C SER A 228 3.25 1.34 4.67
N HIS A 229 2.82 2.34 5.46
CA HIS A 229 1.42 2.71 5.61
C HIS A 229 1.15 3.98 4.80
N LEU A 230 0.11 3.92 3.98
CA LEU A 230 -0.36 5.05 3.19
C LEU A 230 -1.75 5.44 3.70
N LEU A 231 -1.82 6.51 4.46
CA LEU A 231 -3.06 7.05 5.01
C LEU A 231 -3.53 8.22 4.14
N TYR A 232 -4.77 8.16 3.68
CA TYR A 232 -5.35 9.16 2.77
C TYR A 232 -4.50 9.40 1.50
N PRO A 233 -4.00 8.33 0.84
CA PRO A 233 -3.02 8.49 -0.23
C PRO A 233 -3.60 9.14 -1.48
N SER A 234 -4.81 8.73 -1.86
CA SER A 234 -5.49 9.21 -3.07
C SER A 234 -6.62 10.16 -2.71
N THR A 235 -6.87 11.12 -3.56
CA THR A 235 -7.94 12.10 -3.38
C THR A 235 -8.51 12.56 -4.71
N SER A 236 -9.78 12.93 -4.67
CA SER A 236 -10.48 13.60 -5.77
C SER A 236 -10.11 15.09 -5.86
N LYS A 237 -10.27 15.64 -7.05
CA LYS A 237 -10.13 17.08 -7.31
C LYS A 237 -11.43 17.87 -7.11
N ARG A 238 -12.48 17.24 -6.63
CA ARG A 238 -13.81 17.88 -6.51
C ARG A 238 -13.84 19.01 -5.48
N SER A 239 -13.07 18.89 -4.41
CA SER A 239 -12.88 19.97 -3.45
C SER A 239 -12.30 21.27 -4.06
N LEU A 240 -11.70 21.16 -5.25
CA LEU A 240 -11.20 22.28 -6.05
C LEU A 240 -12.22 22.69 -7.14
N ASN A 241 -13.49 22.32 -7.03
CA ASN A 241 -14.54 22.54 -8.03
C ASN A 241 -14.26 21.91 -9.40
N ILE A 242 -13.39 20.91 -9.48
CA ILE A 242 -13.07 20.18 -10.71
C ILE A 242 -13.91 18.91 -10.73
N ALA A 243 -14.99 18.94 -11.51
CA ALA A 243 -15.85 17.81 -11.76
C ALA A 243 -15.60 17.19 -13.14
N GLY A 244 -15.83 15.88 -13.27
CA GLY A 244 -15.70 15.13 -14.51
C GLY A 244 -14.44 14.27 -14.61
N GLU A 245 -14.28 13.65 -15.79
CA GLU A 245 -13.18 12.73 -16.06
C GLU A 245 -11.92 13.53 -16.42
N ASP A 246 -11.11 13.88 -15.45
CA ASP A 246 -9.76 14.37 -15.70
C ASP A 246 -8.79 13.18 -15.77
N THR A 247 -8.44 12.81 -16.99
CA THR A 247 -7.61 11.65 -17.28
C THR A 247 -6.10 11.96 -17.32
N GLU A 248 -5.70 13.24 -17.33
CA GLU A 248 -4.32 13.62 -17.54
C GLU A 248 -3.52 13.67 -16.23
N GLU A 249 -4.16 14.00 -15.13
CA GLU A 249 -3.49 14.09 -13.82
C GLU A 249 -4.28 13.37 -12.74
N ARG A 250 -3.97 12.11 -12.52
CA ARG A 250 -4.53 11.33 -11.42
C ARG A 250 -3.65 11.41 -10.18
N TRP A 251 -4.27 11.68 -9.05
CA TRP A 251 -3.61 11.75 -7.75
C TRP A 251 -3.80 10.45 -6.97
N VAL A 252 -3.23 9.38 -7.52
CA VAL A 252 -3.30 8.02 -6.97
C VAL A 252 -1.91 7.43 -6.89
N SER A 253 -1.71 6.46 -6.01
CA SER A 253 -0.47 5.68 -5.98
C SER A 253 -0.28 4.99 -7.31
N ARG A 254 0.88 5.14 -7.95
CA ARG A 254 1.00 4.58 -9.29
C ARG A 254 2.41 4.18 -9.72
N PHE A 255 2.42 3.16 -10.57
CA PHE A 255 3.55 2.81 -11.42
C PHE A 255 3.14 3.02 -12.87
N ASP A 256 3.65 4.09 -13.50
CA ASP A 256 3.40 4.37 -14.92
C ASP A 256 4.55 3.85 -15.78
N LYS A 257 4.25 3.01 -16.77
CA LYS A 257 5.23 2.42 -17.68
C LYS A 257 6.42 1.77 -16.97
N SER A 258 6.15 1.15 -15.85
CA SER A 258 7.16 0.57 -14.94
C SER A 258 7.04 -0.94 -14.91
N SER A 259 8.14 -1.64 -14.71
CA SER A 259 8.18 -3.11 -14.75
C SER A 259 9.06 -3.71 -13.66
N ASN A 260 8.76 -4.97 -13.32
CA ASN A 260 9.43 -5.69 -12.24
C ASN A 260 9.40 -4.95 -10.89
N CYS A 261 8.37 -4.13 -10.66
CA CYS A 261 8.18 -3.36 -9.44
C CYS A 261 7.37 -4.14 -8.42
N ILE A 262 7.61 -3.87 -7.15
CA ILE A 262 7.01 -4.63 -6.06
C ILE A 262 6.40 -3.67 -5.04
N VAL A 263 5.16 -3.95 -4.64
CA VAL A 263 4.55 -3.44 -3.42
C VAL A 263 4.39 -4.62 -2.49
N ASP A 264 4.97 -4.56 -1.29
CA ASP A 264 4.99 -5.67 -0.35
C ASP A 264 4.79 -5.20 1.08
N ASN A 265 4.08 -6.00 1.90
CA ASN A 265 3.87 -5.71 3.32
C ASN A 265 3.42 -4.27 3.60
N SER A 266 2.56 -3.72 2.78
CA SER A 266 2.14 -2.31 2.88
C SER A 266 0.64 -2.19 3.09
N ALA A 267 0.19 -1.07 3.68
CA ALA A 267 -1.22 -0.81 3.89
C ALA A 267 -1.66 0.47 3.16
N PHE A 268 -2.82 0.40 2.48
CA PHE A 268 -3.48 1.53 1.82
C PHE A 268 -4.81 1.78 2.53
N LEU A 269 -4.94 2.93 3.14
CA LEU A 269 -6.02 3.23 4.07
C LEU A 269 -6.72 4.54 3.69
N TYR A 270 -8.04 4.56 3.73
CA TYR A 270 -8.86 5.77 3.62
C TYR A 270 -8.65 6.54 2.32
N THR A 271 -8.91 5.91 1.17
CA THR A 271 -8.75 6.57 -0.13
C THR A 271 -10.07 7.06 -0.69
N ASP A 272 -10.05 8.24 -1.32
CA ASP A 272 -11.11 8.68 -2.22
C ASP A 272 -10.70 8.43 -3.67
N GLY A 273 -11.06 7.27 -4.19
CA GLY A 273 -10.71 6.80 -5.51
C GLY A 273 -9.84 5.54 -5.48
N THR A 274 -9.22 5.20 -6.61
CA THR A 274 -8.35 4.03 -6.76
C THR A 274 -7.19 4.04 -5.77
N ALA A 275 -6.94 2.92 -5.13
CA ALA A 275 -5.83 2.81 -4.18
C ALA A 275 -4.46 2.80 -4.89
N ILE A 276 -4.34 2.02 -5.96
CA ILE A 276 -3.10 1.90 -6.73
C ILE A 276 -3.37 1.53 -8.19
N GLU A 277 -2.52 2.01 -9.09
CA GLU A 277 -2.61 1.79 -10.53
C GLU A 277 -1.28 1.34 -11.13
N PHE A 278 -1.30 0.27 -11.94
CA PHE A 278 -0.27 -0.06 -12.89
C PHE A 278 -0.70 0.39 -14.28
N HIS A 279 -0.06 1.43 -14.79
CA HIS A 279 -0.44 2.06 -16.05
C HIS A 279 0.65 1.90 -17.13
N GLY A 280 0.28 1.90 -18.42
CA GLY A 280 1.23 1.89 -19.54
C GLY A 280 1.02 0.77 -20.55
N GLY A 281 0.07 -0.14 -20.32
CA GLY A 281 -0.24 -1.29 -21.19
C GLY A 281 0.86 -2.36 -21.22
N ASP A 282 0.60 -3.48 -21.91
CA ASP A 282 1.35 -4.74 -21.90
C ASP A 282 2.86 -4.62 -22.17
N ALA A 283 3.23 -3.70 -23.03
CA ALA A 283 4.61 -3.56 -23.46
C ALA A 283 5.48 -2.74 -22.49
N GLN A 284 4.87 -2.00 -21.59
CA GLN A 284 5.54 -1.03 -20.73
C GLN A 284 5.29 -1.23 -19.24
N SER A 285 4.25 -1.98 -18.88
CA SER A 285 3.91 -2.33 -17.50
C SER A 285 3.79 -3.85 -17.41
N HIS A 286 4.79 -4.52 -16.85
CA HIS A 286 4.79 -5.99 -16.78
C HIS A 286 5.61 -6.52 -15.61
N ASN A 287 5.28 -7.75 -15.18
CA ASN A 287 5.91 -8.44 -14.05
C ASN A 287 5.93 -7.62 -12.76
N ASN A 288 4.93 -6.77 -12.53
CA ASN A 288 4.80 -6.06 -11.27
C ASN A 288 4.07 -6.93 -10.26
N THR A 289 4.31 -6.70 -9.00
CA THR A 289 3.73 -7.50 -7.92
C THR A 289 3.14 -6.62 -6.84
N ILE A 290 1.91 -6.93 -6.42
CA ILE A 290 1.37 -6.49 -5.13
C ILE A 290 1.24 -7.74 -4.26
N ASN A 291 1.99 -7.78 -3.17
CA ASN A 291 2.03 -8.93 -2.30
C ASN A 291 1.84 -8.54 -0.85
N ASN A 292 1.15 -9.39 -0.09
CA ASN A 292 1.05 -9.31 1.36
C ASN A 292 0.65 -7.92 1.88
N SER A 293 -0.23 -7.22 1.14
CA SER A 293 -0.62 -5.84 1.41
C SER A 293 -2.10 -5.73 1.79
N TYR A 294 -2.40 -4.74 2.61
CA TYR A 294 -3.71 -4.51 3.21
C TYR A 294 -4.38 -3.30 2.60
N PHE A 295 -5.66 -3.42 2.21
CA PHE A 295 -6.45 -2.35 1.60
C PHE A 295 -7.77 -2.21 2.35
N TYR A 296 -7.99 -1.04 2.91
CA TYR A 296 -9.16 -0.78 3.75
C TYR A 296 -9.74 0.61 3.52
N HIS A 297 -11.05 0.71 3.48
CA HIS A 297 -11.78 1.97 3.34
C HIS A 297 -11.40 2.69 2.02
N ILE A 298 -11.67 2.02 0.89
CA ILE A 298 -11.21 2.47 -0.41
C ILE A 298 -12.39 2.95 -1.25
N ASP A 299 -12.23 4.12 -1.90
CA ASP A 299 -13.11 4.61 -2.96
C ASP A 299 -14.53 4.89 -2.45
N TRP A 300 -14.63 5.75 -1.43
CA TRP A 300 -15.91 6.09 -0.80
C TRP A 300 -16.82 6.98 -1.64
N SER A 301 -16.32 7.67 -2.66
CA SER A 301 -17.15 8.48 -3.56
C SER A 301 -17.48 7.78 -4.88
N VAL A 302 -16.68 6.81 -5.30
CA VAL A 302 -16.78 6.06 -6.56
C VAL A 302 -16.94 6.94 -7.81
N SER A 303 -16.28 8.07 -7.84
CA SER A 303 -16.38 9.02 -8.94
C SER A 303 -15.01 9.40 -9.53
N ASP A 304 -15.00 10.21 -10.58
CA ASP A 304 -13.82 10.78 -11.22
C ASP A 304 -12.88 9.76 -11.91
N MET A 305 -13.40 8.58 -12.24
CA MET A 305 -12.65 7.58 -12.98
C MET A 305 -13.20 7.43 -14.41
N PRO A 306 -12.33 7.37 -15.44
CA PRO A 306 -12.75 7.00 -16.76
C PRO A 306 -13.08 5.50 -16.83
N GLY A 307 -14.28 5.14 -17.23
CA GLY A 307 -14.67 3.75 -17.43
C GLY A 307 -15.20 3.04 -16.19
N LEU A 308 -14.72 1.84 -15.92
CA LEU A 308 -15.08 1.03 -14.77
C LEU A 308 -14.47 1.62 -13.51
N MET A 309 -15.26 1.77 -12.44
CA MET A 309 -14.76 2.15 -11.12
C MET A 309 -14.04 0.97 -10.49
N VAL A 310 -12.79 1.14 -10.08
CA VAL A 310 -11.90 0.04 -9.68
C VAL A 310 -11.02 0.44 -8.50
N THR A 311 -10.92 -0.46 -7.53
CA THR A 311 -10.06 -0.26 -6.34
C THR A 311 -8.57 -0.41 -6.69
N ILE A 312 -8.20 -1.45 -7.43
CA ILE A 312 -6.83 -1.68 -7.92
C ILE A 312 -6.87 -1.87 -9.43
N ILE A 313 -6.19 -1.00 -10.17
CA ILE A 313 -6.17 -1.01 -11.64
C ILE A 313 -4.86 -1.61 -12.14
N ASP A 314 -4.98 -2.57 -13.05
CA ASP A 314 -3.85 -3.10 -13.80
C ASP A 314 -4.14 -3.05 -15.31
N HIS A 315 -3.35 -2.27 -16.03
CA HIS A 315 -3.34 -2.20 -17.49
C HIS A 315 -2.12 -2.89 -18.10
N GLY A 316 -1.44 -3.72 -17.34
CA GLY A 316 -0.21 -4.38 -17.76
C GLY A 316 -0.41 -5.84 -18.13
N ARG A 317 0.69 -6.61 -18.07
CA ARG A 317 0.67 -8.06 -18.27
C ARG A 317 1.63 -8.79 -17.34
N ASP A 318 1.36 -10.06 -17.13
CA ASP A 318 2.15 -10.95 -16.28
C ASP A 318 2.33 -10.39 -14.83
N ASN A 319 1.39 -9.54 -14.38
CA ASN A 319 1.42 -8.95 -13.05
C ASN A 319 0.84 -9.91 -12.01
N VAL A 320 1.29 -9.77 -10.76
CA VAL A 320 0.97 -10.70 -9.67
C VAL A 320 0.29 -9.96 -8.53
N PHE A 321 -0.84 -10.48 -8.07
CA PHE A 321 -1.58 -10.03 -6.89
C PHE A 321 -1.70 -11.19 -5.93
N SER A 322 -0.94 -11.17 -4.84
CA SER A 322 -0.87 -12.34 -3.95
C SER A 322 -0.86 -11.98 -2.47
N ASN A 323 -1.51 -12.83 -1.67
CA ASN A 323 -1.58 -12.71 -0.21
C ASN A 323 -2.11 -11.36 0.30
N ASN A 324 -2.93 -10.66 -0.47
CA ASN A 324 -3.48 -9.37 -0.07
C ASN A 324 -4.80 -9.54 0.67
N THR A 325 -5.07 -8.64 1.60
CA THR A 325 -6.36 -8.51 2.27
C THR A 325 -7.02 -7.21 1.83
N ILE A 326 -8.25 -7.29 1.30
CA ILE A 326 -8.96 -6.14 0.73
C ILE A 326 -10.40 -6.14 1.23
N HIS A 327 -10.81 -5.08 1.90
CA HIS A 327 -12.20 -4.95 2.31
C HIS A 327 -12.67 -3.51 2.49
N LEU A 328 -13.97 -3.34 2.61
CA LEU A 328 -14.67 -2.06 2.71
C LEU A 328 -14.33 -1.16 1.50
N THR A 329 -14.80 -1.55 0.32
CA THR A 329 -14.58 -0.77 -0.91
C THR A 329 -15.89 -0.36 -1.57
N GLY A 330 -15.94 0.84 -2.15
CA GLY A 330 -17.11 1.35 -2.86
C GLY A 330 -17.18 0.97 -4.33
N ALA A 331 -16.04 0.74 -4.96
CA ALA A 331 -15.89 0.59 -6.41
C ALA A 331 -16.65 -0.59 -7.02
N SER A 332 -16.94 -0.51 -8.29
CA SER A 332 -17.62 -1.56 -9.09
C SER A 332 -16.81 -2.85 -9.14
N ALA A 333 -15.53 -2.76 -9.39
CA ALA A 333 -14.61 -3.88 -9.35
C ALA A 333 -13.53 -3.66 -8.28
N THR A 334 -13.09 -4.72 -7.62
CA THR A 334 -11.98 -4.61 -6.66
C THR A 334 -10.64 -4.71 -7.40
N LEU A 335 -10.45 -5.76 -8.19
CA LEU A 335 -9.28 -5.96 -9.04
C LEU A 335 -9.72 -5.92 -10.51
N SER A 336 -9.28 -4.93 -11.28
CA SER A 336 -9.33 -4.95 -12.75
C SER A 336 -7.95 -5.33 -13.25
N ILE A 337 -7.82 -6.54 -13.72
CA ILE A 337 -6.54 -7.17 -14.03
C ILE A 337 -6.23 -7.16 -15.52
N GLY A 338 -4.95 -6.98 -15.86
CA GLY A 338 -4.43 -6.91 -17.22
C GLY A 338 -4.30 -8.26 -17.91
N ASP A 339 -3.39 -8.37 -18.88
CA ASP A 339 -3.15 -9.58 -19.67
C ASP A 339 -2.30 -10.60 -18.87
N ALA A 340 -2.69 -11.87 -18.91
CA ALA A 340 -2.03 -12.99 -18.23
C ALA A 340 -1.71 -12.77 -16.73
N PRO A 341 -2.63 -12.24 -15.93
CA PRO A 341 -2.37 -11.95 -14.52
C PRO A 341 -2.35 -13.21 -13.67
N THR A 342 -1.67 -13.12 -12.53
CA THR A 342 -1.72 -14.12 -11.45
C THR A 342 -2.38 -13.51 -10.22
N VAL A 343 -3.49 -14.08 -9.75
CA VAL A 343 -4.24 -13.63 -8.57
C VAL A 343 -4.37 -14.79 -7.60
N MET A 344 -3.62 -14.77 -6.50
CA MET A 344 -3.51 -15.94 -5.62
C MET A 344 -3.49 -15.56 -4.14
N HIS A 345 -4.11 -16.41 -3.32
CA HIS A 345 -4.06 -16.28 -1.86
C HIS A 345 -4.55 -14.93 -1.32
N ASN A 346 -5.43 -14.23 -2.05
CA ASN A 346 -6.02 -12.99 -1.55
C ASN A 346 -7.30 -13.28 -0.78
N GLU A 347 -7.53 -12.53 0.28
CA GLU A 347 -8.80 -12.51 1.00
C GLU A 347 -9.52 -11.19 0.72
N VAL A 348 -10.75 -11.28 0.20
CA VAL A 348 -11.49 -10.10 -0.26
C VAL A 348 -12.96 -10.19 0.15
N TRP A 349 -13.43 -9.19 0.91
CA TRP A 349 -14.82 -9.17 1.34
C TRP A 349 -15.37 -7.75 1.48
N ASN A 350 -16.69 -7.64 1.65
CA ASN A 350 -17.38 -6.37 1.87
C ASN A 350 -17.01 -5.30 0.84
N THR A 351 -17.07 -5.66 -0.44
CA THR A 351 -16.61 -4.82 -1.55
C THR A 351 -17.74 -4.42 -2.47
N GLY A 352 -17.52 -3.37 -3.26
CA GLY A 352 -18.46 -2.91 -4.26
C GLY A 352 -19.73 -2.29 -3.67
N LEU A 353 -19.64 -1.64 -2.52
CA LEU A 353 -20.79 -1.21 -1.74
C LEU A 353 -21.61 -0.13 -2.43
N LEU A 354 -20.98 0.74 -3.22
CA LEU A 354 -21.63 1.91 -3.82
C LEU A 354 -22.05 1.74 -5.27
N GLN A 355 -21.57 0.69 -5.94
CA GLN A 355 -21.91 0.40 -7.33
C GLN A 355 -22.76 -0.86 -7.47
N SER A 356 -23.44 -1.04 -8.60
CA SER A 356 -24.40 -2.14 -8.78
C SER A 356 -23.88 -3.29 -9.63
N ASP A 357 -22.96 -3.05 -10.54
CA ASP A 357 -22.35 -4.06 -11.43
C ASP A 357 -20.87 -4.24 -11.06
N GLY A 358 -20.23 -5.26 -11.60
CA GLY A 358 -18.83 -5.55 -11.37
C GLY A 358 -18.58 -6.85 -10.62
N ALA A 359 -17.31 -7.08 -10.32
CA ALA A 359 -16.83 -8.28 -9.65
C ALA A 359 -15.63 -7.97 -8.75
N VAL A 360 -15.34 -8.83 -7.80
CA VAL A 360 -14.10 -8.75 -7.01
C VAL A 360 -12.90 -8.88 -7.94
N VAL A 361 -12.84 -9.95 -8.73
CA VAL A 361 -11.85 -10.09 -9.80
C VAL A 361 -12.56 -9.92 -11.14
N GLN A 362 -12.31 -8.78 -11.79
CA GLN A 362 -12.94 -8.40 -13.05
C GLN A 362 -11.96 -8.57 -14.20
N MET A 363 -12.29 -9.46 -15.12
CA MET A 363 -11.55 -9.68 -16.35
C MET A 363 -12.41 -9.32 -17.54
N MET A 364 -11.95 -8.41 -18.38
CA MET A 364 -12.68 -7.92 -19.52
C MET A 364 -11.99 -8.30 -20.83
N MET A 365 -12.78 -8.81 -21.84
CA MET A 365 -12.33 -9.07 -23.19
C MET A 365 -10.97 -9.79 -23.33
N ALA A 366 -9.98 -9.15 -23.93
CA ALA A 366 -8.66 -9.71 -24.19
C ALA A 366 -7.83 -9.93 -22.90
N GLU A 367 -8.07 -9.14 -21.90
CA GLU A 367 -7.33 -9.12 -20.64
C GLU A 367 -7.45 -10.42 -19.84
N GLN A 368 -8.53 -11.18 -20.03
CA GLN A 368 -8.70 -12.49 -19.39
C GLN A 368 -7.83 -13.61 -19.99
N LYS A 369 -7.03 -13.31 -21.01
CA LYS A 369 -6.18 -14.28 -21.67
C LYS A 369 -5.09 -14.79 -20.73
N ASP A 370 -4.96 -16.11 -20.66
CA ASP A 370 -3.97 -16.81 -19.85
C ASP A 370 -3.95 -16.42 -18.35
N ALA A 371 -5.06 -15.85 -17.83
CA ALA A 371 -5.19 -15.48 -16.43
C ALA A 371 -5.14 -16.70 -15.51
N HIS A 372 -4.45 -16.57 -14.37
CA HIS A 372 -4.34 -17.61 -13.35
C HIS A 372 -4.87 -17.10 -12.02
N ILE A 373 -6.03 -17.61 -11.59
CA ILE A 373 -6.73 -17.16 -10.38
C ILE A 373 -6.97 -18.34 -9.46
N ALA A 374 -6.26 -18.37 -8.33
CA ALA A 374 -6.29 -19.55 -7.47
C ALA A 374 -6.10 -19.24 -5.99
N TYR A 375 -6.62 -20.11 -5.14
CA TYR A 375 -6.42 -20.08 -3.69
C TYR A 375 -6.88 -18.77 -3.02
N ASN A 376 -7.86 -18.07 -3.60
CA ASN A 376 -8.41 -16.88 -3.00
C ASN A 376 -9.63 -17.20 -2.13
N TRP A 377 -9.83 -16.40 -1.09
CA TRP A 377 -11.06 -16.33 -0.31
C TRP A 377 -11.82 -15.05 -0.70
N ILE A 378 -13.04 -15.20 -1.21
CA ILE A 378 -13.88 -14.11 -1.65
C ILE A 378 -15.25 -14.25 -1.01
N HIS A 379 -15.67 -13.27 -0.22
CA HIS A 379 -16.91 -13.44 0.53
C HIS A 379 -17.64 -12.13 0.85
N ASP A 380 -18.86 -12.29 1.35
CA ASP A 380 -19.70 -11.23 1.90
C ASP A 380 -19.75 -9.98 1.02
N THR A 381 -20.00 -10.18 -0.28
CA THR A 381 -20.12 -9.08 -1.24
C THR A 381 -21.39 -9.17 -2.08
N SER A 382 -21.94 -8.01 -2.42
CA SER A 382 -23.05 -7.91 -3.38
C SER A 382 -22.61 -8.03 -4.84
N LYS A 383 -21.33 -8.32 -5.10
CA LYS A 383 -20.73 -8.43 -6.43
C LYS A 383 -20.56 -9.88 -6.86
N TYR A 384 -20.18 -10.06 -8.13
CA TYR A 384 -19.61 -11.33 -8.54
C TYR A 384 -18.26 -11.55 -7.86
N GLY A 385 -17.93 -12.79 -7.57
CA GLY A 385 -16.60 -13.12 -7.05
C GLY A 385 -15.55 -12.98 -8.15
N ILE A 386 -15.56 -13.87 -9.13
CA ILE A 386 -14.63 -13.88 -10.27
C ILE A 386 -15.46 -13.82 -11.56
N ARG A 387 -15.19 -12.82 -12.39
CA ARG A 387 -15.96 -12.60 -13.62
C ARG A 387 -15.04 -12.54 -14.83
N MET A 388 -15.14 -13.57 -15.66
CA MET A 388 -14.59 -13.58 -17.00
C MET A 388 -15.65 -12.96 -17.94
N ASP A 389 -15.45 -11.75 -18.41
CA ASP A 389 -16.47 -10.97 -19.13
C ASP A 389 -16.15 -10.75 -20.62
N GLY A 390 -15.31 -11.52 -21.20
CA GLY A 390 -15.00 -11.49 -22.62
C GLY A 390 -15.14 -12.85 -23.30
N PRO A 391 -15.01 -12.92 -24.61
CA PRO A 391 -15.09 -11.81 -25.54
C PRO A 391 -16.53 -11.34 -25.77
N MET A 392 -16.72 -10.05 -26.01
CA MET A 392 -17.99 -9.54 -26.45
C MET A 392 -18.03 -9.49 -28.00
N GLY A 393 -19.07 -10.07 -28.61
CA GLY A 393 -19.28 -9.95 -30.03
C GLY A 393 -18.52 -10.92 -30.95
N GLY A 394 -18.13 -12.09 -30.46
CA GLY A 394 -17.59 -13.20 -31.28
C GLY A 394 -16.12 -13.05 -31.67
N THR A 395 -15.36 -12.22 -30.98
CA THR A 395 -13.89 -12.19 -31.05
C THR A 395 -13.34 -13.32 -30.18
N ASN A 396 -12.28 -13.98 -30.66
CA ASN A 396 -11.61 -15.06 -29.92
C ASN A 396 -10.50 -14.54 -28.97
N GLU A 397 -10.64 -13.34 -28.50
CA GLU A 397 -9.76 -12.73 -27.51
C GLU A 397 -10.22 -13.13 -26.10
N GLY A 398 -9.32 -13.17 -25.15
CA GLY A 398 -9.63 -13.56 -23.77
C GLY A 398 -9.86 -15.07 -23.60
N ARG A 399 -8.80 -15.86 -23.69
CA ARG A 399 -8.83 -17.31 -23.63
C ARG A 399 -7.89 -17.85 -22.57
N ASN A 400 -8.05 -19.15 -22.25
CA ASN A 400 -7.15 -19.94 -21.46
C ASN A 400 -7.01 -19.50 -19.99
N ALA A 401 -7.97 -18.75 -19.45
CA ALA A 401 -7.95 -18.47 -18.02
C ALA A 401 -8.14 -19.76 -17.23
N THR A 402 -7.37 -19.91 -16.16
CA THR A 402 -7.48 -21.03 -15.21
C THR A 402 -7.90 -20.47 -13.86
N VAL A 403 -9.04 -20.96 -13.36
CA VAL A 403 -9.64 -20.54 -12.07
C VAL A 403 -9.82 -21.74 -11.19
N HIS A 404 -9.05 -21.86 -10.10
CA HIS A 404 -9.09 -23.08 -9.30
C HIS A 404 -8.77 -22.85 -7.82
N HIS A 405 -9.21 -23.77 -6.97
CA HIS A 405 -8.96 -23.79 -5.55
C HIS A 405 -9.34 -22.48 -4.83
N ASN A 406 -10.35 -21.75 -5.36
CA ASN A 406 -10.87 -20.58 -4.67
C ASN A 406 -12.05 -20.99 -3.78
N VAL A 407 -12.20 -20.29 -2.64
CA VAL A 407 -13.38 -20.41 -1.79
C VAL A 407 -14.19 -19.12 -1.89
N LEU A 408 -15.44 -19.24 -2.28
CA LEU A 408 -16.34 -18.11 -2.45
C LEU A 408 -17.64 -18.35 -1.67
N TRP A 409 -17.99 -17.43 -0.79
CA TRP A 409 -19.25 -17.56 -0.03
C TRP A 409 -19.96 -16.21 0.17
N ASN A 410 -21.27 -16.26 0.29
CA ASN A 410 -22.13 -15.08 0.44
C ASN A 410 -21.91 -14.02 -0.66
N VAL A 411 -21.70 -14.45 -1.91
CA VAL A 411 -21.46 -13.56 -3.06
C VAL A 411 -22.66 -13.57 -4.00
N LYS A 412 -22.92 -12.47 -4.70
CA LYS A 412 -24.04 -12.34 -5.64
C LYS A 412 -23.99 -13.40 -6.76
N GLY A 413 -22.81 -13.71 -7.26
CA GLY A 413 -22.57 -14.76 -8.22
C GLY A 413 -21.08 -15.11 -8.14
N ALA A 414 -20.79 -16.38 -7.83
CA ALA A 414 -19.41 -16.75 -7.49
C ALA A 414 -18.48 -16.69 -8.70
N LEU A 415 -18.76 -17.48 -9.72
CA LEU A 415 -17.97 -17.53 -10.95
C LEU A 415 -18.87 -17.20 -12.15
N MET A 416 -18.44 -16.25 -12.97
CA MET A 416 -19.03 -16.02 -14.30
C MET A 416 -18.01 -16.42 -15.37
N VAL A 417 -18.32 -17.48 -16.12
CA VAL A 417 -17.46 -18.04 -17.16
C VAL A 417 -17.97 -17.63 -18.54
N LYS A 418 -17.24 -16.76 -19.21
CA LYS A 418 -17.57 -16.27 -20.55
C LYS A 418 -16.27 -16.17 -21.35
N GLY A 419 -16.25 -16.73 -22.53
CA GLY A 419 -15.06 -16.89 -23.36
C GLY A 419 -14.67 -18.35 -23.56
N ASP A 420 -13.65 -18.61 -24.39
CA ASP A 420 -13.24 -19.94 -24.81
C ASP A 420 -12.00 -20.46 -24.07
N TYR A 421 -11.91 -21.77 -23.95
CA TYR A 421 -10.76 -22.49 -23.41
C TYR A 421 -10.43 -22.15 -21.95
N HIS A 422 -11.40 -21.66 -21.20
CA HIS A 422 -11.22 -21.48 -19.76
C HIS A 422 -11.34 -22.82 -19.04
N THR A 423 -10.56 -22.97 -17.98
CA THR A 423 -10.62 -24.11 -17.08
C THR A 423 -10.98 -23.64 -15.68
N THR A 424 -12.10 -24.11 -15.16
CA THR A 424 -12.50 -23.86 -13.78
C THR A 424 -12.59 -25.20 -13.04
N HIS A 425 -11.77 -25.35 -12.01
CA HIS A 425 -11.78 -26.62 -11.27
C HIS A 425 -11.44 -26.43 -9.79
N ASN A 426 -11.92 -27.37 -8.98
CA ASN A 426 -11.63 -27.41 -7.56
C ASN A 426 -11.91 -26.07 -6.84
N ASN A 427 -13.03 -25.42 -7.14
CA ASN A 427 -13.49 -24.26 -6.38
C ASN A 427 -14.58 -24.70 -5.39
N THR A 428 -14.64 -24.05 -4.21
CA THR A 428 -15.69 -24.27 -3.21
C THR A 428 -16.59 -23.03 -3.17
N ILE A 429 -17.90 -23.21 -3.35
CA ILE A 429 -18.87 -22.12 -3.48
C ILE A 429 -20.10 -22.44 -2.64
N PHE A 430 -20.41 -21.59 -1.66
CA PHE A 430 -21.57 -21.78 -0.79
C PHE A 430 -22.13 -20.45 -0.28
N GLY A 431 -23.30 -20.48 0.37
CA GLY A 431 -23.89 -19.31 1.00
C GLY A 431 -25.00 -19.69 1.97
N GLU A 432 -25.28 -18.78 2.88
CA GLU A 432 -26.37 -18.95 3.85
C GLU A 432 -27.72 -18.49 3.29
N ASP A 433 -27.70 -17.56 2.35
CA ASP A 433 -28.88 -16.99 1.71
C ASP A 433 -29.11 -17.67 0.36
N HIS A 434 -30.10 -18.56 0.30
CA HIS A 434 -30.47 -19.26 -0.92
C HIS A 434 -30.97 -18.37 -2.06
N ASP A 435 -31.35 -17.13 -1.73
CA ASP A 435 -31.82 -16.12 -2.71
C ASP A 435 -30.67 -15.36 -3.39
N LYS A 436 -29.47 -15.42 -2.86
CA LYS A 436 -28.27 -14.82 -3.45
C LYS A 436 -27.41 -15.89 -4.08
N ASN A 437 -27.67 -16.15 -5.26
CA ASN A 437 -26.98 -16.82 -6.35
C ASN A 437 -25.49 -17.15 -6.16
N ASN A 438 -25.11 -17.88 -5.11
CA ASN A 438 -23.81 -18.52 -4.97
C ASN A 438 -23.63 -19.58 -6.06
N ILE A 439 -23.43 -19.14 -7.32
CA ILE A 439 -23.53 -19.98 -8.48
C ILE A 439 -22.33 -19.84 -9.41
N ILE A 440 -22.06 -20.90 -10.13
CA ILE A 440 -21.26 -20.86 -11.34
C ILE A 440 -22.19 -20.53 -12.50
N VAL A 441 -21.96 -19.40 -13.17
CA VAL A 441 -22.74 -18.97 -14.34
C VAL A 441 -21.94 -19.23 -15.60
N LEU A 442 -22.43 -20.12 -16.45
CA LEU A 442 -21.84 -20.43 -17.74
C LEU A 442 -22.62 -19.72 -18.85
N PHE A 443 -21.93 -18.98 -19.73
CA PHE A 443 -22.54 -18.33 -20.87
C PHE A 443 -22.53 -19.25 -22.11
N GLU A 444 -23.53 -19.10 -22.95
CA GLU A 444 -23.70 -19.86 -24.19
C GLU A 444 -22.60 -19.67 -25.21
N SER A 445 -22.59 -20.58 -26.22
CA SER A 445 -21.69 -20.62 -27.38
C SER A 445 -21.56 -19.29 -28.13
N GLY A 446 -22.58 -18.47 -28.21
CA GLY A 446 -22.53 -17.16 -28.86
C GLY A 446 -21.63 -16.15 -28.12
N PHE A 447 -21.15 -16.47 -26.94
CA PHE A 447 -20.19 -15.69 -26.15
C PHE A 447 -18.84 -16.40 -26.00
N GLY A 448 -18.63 -17.51 -26.72
CA GLY A 448 -17.34 -18.16 -26.83
C GLY A 448 -16.96 -19.01 -25.59
N ASN A 449 -17.83 -19.84 -25.06
CA ASN A 449 -17.47 -20.78 -23.98
C ASN A 449 -17.56 -22.26 -24.39
N GLU A 450 -17.60 -22.56 -25.68
CA GLU A 450 -17.82 -23.91 -26.23
C GLU A 450 -16.71 -24.90 -25.82
N ASN A 451 -15.50 -24.41 -25.55
CA ASN A 451 -14.34 -25.23 -25.20
C ASN A 451 -13.87 -25.04 -23.76
N SER A 452 -14.65 -24.35 -22.95
CA SER A 452 -14.33 -24.18 -21.53
C SER A 452 -14.75 -25.40 -20.73
N THR A 453 -13.94 -25.74 -19.71
CA THR A 453 -14.19 -26.87 -18.82
C THR A 453 -14.52 -26.41 -17.41
N THR A 454 -15.39 -27.18 -16.74
CA THR A 454 -15.80 -26.92 -15.36
C THR A 454 -15.82 -28.25 -14.61
N GLU A 455 -14.78 -28.60 -13.86
CA GLU A 455 -14.57 -29.90 -13.27
C GLU A 455 -14.20 -29.84 -11.79
N PHE A 456 -14.60 -30.83 -10.99
CA PHE A 456 -14.25 -30.99 -9.58
C PHE A 456 -14.58 -29.78 -8.69
N ASN A 457 -15.53 -28.91 -9.08
CA ASN A 457 -15.99 -27.82 -8.25
C ASN A 457 -17.05 -28.31 -7.27
N ALA A 458 -17.11 -27.68 -6.08
CA ALA A 458 -18.22 -27.84 -5.17
C ALA A 458 -19.01 -26.52 -5.13
N ALA A 459 -20.28 -26.55 -5.50
CA ALA A 459 -21.12 -25.36 -5.53
C ALA A 459 -22.55 -25.71 -5.09
N ASP A 460 -23.23 -24.75 -4.43
CA ASP A 460 -24.63 -24.93 -4.11
C ASP A 460 -25.50 -24.92 -5.36
N LYS A 461 -25.15 -24.12 -6.34
CA LYS A 461 -25.90 -24.03 -7.61
C LYS A 461 -24.98 -23.85 -8.81
N ILE A 462 -25.43 -24.33 -9.96
CA ILE A 462 -24.90 -24.02 -11.28
C ILE A 462 -26.03 -23.53 -12.15
N ALA A 463 -25.83 -22.46 -12.91
CA ALA A 463 -26.82 -21.96 -13.87
C ALA A 463 -26.16 -21.58 -15.19
N GLY A 464 -26.83 -21.91 -16.28
CA GLY A 464 -26.54 -21.33 -17.61
C GLY A 464 -27.29 -20.01 -17.78
N HIS A 465 -26.58 -18.97 -18.14
CA HIS A 465 -27.22 -17.71 -18.46
C HIS A 465 -27.76 -17.78 -19.90
N ARG A 466 -29.09 -18.00 -20.05
CA ARG A 466 -29.82 -18.00 -21.32
C ARG A 466 -29.82 -19.27 -22.17
N SER A 467 -29.36 -20.41 -21.77
CA SER A 467 -29.60 -21.64 -22.50
C SER A 467 -29.88 -22.88 -21.66
N ASN A 468 -30.56 -23.78 -22.31
CA ASN A 468 -31.02 -25.04 -21.82
C ASN A 468 -29.97 -26.15 -21.99
N THR A 469 -28.71 -25.85 -22.13
CA THR A 469 -27.69 -26.79 -22.59
C THR A 469 -27.03 -27.67 -21.51
N TYR A 470 -27.40 -27.51 -20.28
CA TYR A 470 -26.89 -28.36 -19.20
C TYR A 470 -27.94 -29.31 -18.62
N GLU A 471 -28.86 -29.76 -19.47
CA GLU A 471 -29.99 -30.60 -19.04
C GLU A 471 -29.62 -32.06 -18.69
N GLU A 472 -28.47 -32.61 -19.05
CA GLU A 472 -28.37 -34.06 -19.03
C GLU A 472 -27.17 -34.69 -18.34
N ASP A 473 -26.08 -33.99 -17.97
CA ASP A 473 -25.04 -34.64 -17.16
C ASP A 473 -24.33 -33.68 -16.23
N PRO A 474 -24.20 -34.02 -14.93
CA PRO A 474 -23.24 -33.33 -14.10
C PRO A 474 -21.86 -33.47 -14.74
N VAL A 475 -21.23 -32.35 -15.03
CA VAL A 475 -19.86 -32.36 -15.54
C VAL A 475 -19.01 -33.19 -14.57
N PRO A 476 -18.24 -34.18 -15.05
CA PRO A 476 -17.65 -35.23 -14.20
C PRO A 476 -16.86 -34.62 -13.03
N GLY A 477 -17.11 -35.16 -11.83
CA GLY A 477 -16.38 -34.77 -10.63
C GLY A 477 -16.88 -33.54 -9.88
N ASN A 478 -17.86 -32.81 -10.38
CA ASN A 478 -18.43 -31.68 -9.62
C ASN A 478 -19.44 -32.16 -8.57
N TYR A 479 -19.46 -31.50 -7.42
CA TYR A 479 -20.48 -31.64 -6.40
C TYR A 479 -21.42 -30.42 -6.44
N PHE A 480 -22.70 -30.67 -6.67
CA PHE A 480 -23.74 -29.67 -6.62
C PHE A 480 -24.83 -30.08 -5.63
N SER A 481 -25.07 -29.25 -4.61
CA SER A 481 -26.00 -29.58 -3.54
C SER A 481 -27.47 -29.53 -4.00
N ASN A 482 -27.81 -28.62 -4.89
CA ASN A 482 -29.16 -28.36 -5.39
C ASN A 482 -29.25 -28.52 -6.91
N TYR A 483 -28.73 -29.65 -7.44
CA TYR A 483 -28.84 -29.96 -8.85
C TYR A 483 -30.27 -30.32 -9.22
N ASN A 484 -31.08 -29.33 -9.55
CA ASN A 484 -32.25 -29.46 -10.39
C ASN A 484 -32.28 -28.26 -11.33
N GLY A 485 -31.99 -28.56 -12.60
CA GLY A 485 -31.93 -27.58 -13.65
C GLY A 485 -33.00 -26.49 -13.56
N TYR A 486 -32.59 -25.25 -13.54
CA TYR A 486 -33.31 -24.06 -13.98
C TYR A 486 -34.43 -23.45 -13.13
N GLU A 487 -34.99 -24.11 -12.13
CA GLU A 487 -35.99 -23.47 -11.27
C GLU A 487 -35.61 -23.61 -9.80
N ASP A 488 -35.77 -22.54 -9.05
CA ASP A 488 -35.58 -22.40 -7.58
C ASP A 488 -36.51 -23.30 -6.76
N ASN A 489 -37.09 -24.30 -7.34
CA ASN A 489 -38.01 -25.20 -6.69
C ASN A 489 -37.23 -26.50 -6.40
N GLY A 490 -37.04 -26.83 -5.13
CA GLY A 490 -36.52 -28.10 -4.70
C GLY A 490 -37.26 -29.27 -5.40
N ARG A 491 -36.70 -30.45 -5.32
CA ARG A 491 -37.33 -31.62 -5.95
C ARG A 491 -38.73 -31.82 -5.39
N GLU A 492 -39.64 -32.32 -6.24
CA GLU A 492 -40.98 -32.66 -5.84
C GLU A 492 -41.07 -34.19 -5.60
N PHE A 493 -41.62 -34.55 -4.48
CA PHE A 493 -41.88 -35.96 -4.11
C PHE A 493 -43.34 -36.13 -3.80
N ASP A 494 -43.88 -37.29 -4.23
CA ASP A 494 -45.24 -37.67 -3.94
C ASP A 494 -45.30 -38.69 -2.82
N ILE A 495 -46.18 -38.46 -1.84
CA ILE A 495 -46.58 -39.44 -0.86
C ILE A 495 -48.07 -39.76 -1.08
N SER A 496 -48.35 -40.97 -1.36
CA SER A 496 -49.71 -41.45 -1.55
C SER A 496 -50.36 -41.80 -0.20
N ILE A 497 -51.54 -41.26 0.03
CA ILE A 497 -52.42 -41.71 1.11
C ILE A 497 -53.27 -42.83 0.52
N THR A 498 -53.09 -44.05 1.04
CA THR A 498 -53.62 -45.28 0.45
C THR A 498 -54.92 -45.75 1.15
N ASP A 499 -55.69 -46.60 0.48
CA ASP A 499 -56.87 -47.21 0.99
C ASP A 499 -56.63 -48.18 2.17
N ASP A 500 -55.39 -48.57 2.41
CA ASP A 500 -54.96 -49.29 3.62
C ASP A 500 -54.73 -48.37 4.84
N MET A 501 -55.05 -47.09 4.76
CA MET A 501 -54.77 -46.05 5.78
C MET A 501 -53.31 -45.92 6.13
N LYS A 502 -52.46 -45.77 5.11
CA LYS A 502 -51.03 -45.56 5.23
C LYS A 502 -50.56 -44.42 4.36
N PHE A 503 -49.43 -43.83 4.77
CA PHE A 503 -48.60 -43.00 3.91
C PHE A 503 -47.65 -43.93 3.13
N ASP A 504 -47.55 -43.80 1.81
CA ASP A 504 -46.67 -44.58 0.97
C ASP A 504 -45.78 -43.66 0.12
N PRO A 505 -44.47 -43.61 0.37
CA PRO A 505 -43.72 -44.39 1.39
C PRO A 505 -43.99 -43.94 2.84
N GLU A 506 -43.87 -44.87 3.83
CA GLU A 506 -43.92 -44.59 5.26
C GLU A 506 -42.68 -43.86 5.78
N GLU A 507 -41.56 -43.97 5.06
CA GLU A 507 -40.33 -43.22 5.33
C GLU A 507 -39.74 -42.72 4.01
N ILE A 508 -39.34 -41.44 3.96
CA ILE A 508 -38.69 -40.83 2.82
C ILE A 508 -37.52 -39.94 3.29
N THR A 509 -36.43 -40.04 2.55
CA THR A 509 -35.29 -39.10 2.74
C THR A 509 -35.28 -38.09 1.60
N ILE A 510 -35.28 -36.83 1.95
CA ILE A 510 -35.25 -35.67 1.03
C ILE A 510 -34.17 -34.69 1.47
N TYR A 511 -33.95 -33.67 0.70
CA TYR A 511 -33.01 -32.58 1.04
C TYR A 511 -33.76 -31.29 1.42
N VAL A 512 -33.06 -30.40 2.11
CA VAL A 512 -33.54 -29.05 2.38
C VAL A 512 -33.91 -28.35 1.05
N GLY A 513 -35.10 -27.74 1.00
CA GLY A 513 -35.65 -27.12 -0.21
C GLY A 513 -36.59 -28.03 -1.01
N ASP A 514 -36.59 -29.35 -0.76
CA ASP A 514 -37.51 -30.29 -1.44
C ASP A 514 -38.95 -30.09 -0.96
N THR A 515 -39.89 -30.34 -1.85
CA THR A 515 -41.32 -30.29 -1.60
C THR A 515 -41.93 -31.68 -1.63
N ILE A 516 -42.71 -31.99 -0.64
CA ILE A 516 -43.53 -33.19 -0.63
C ILE A 516 -45.00 -32.84 -0.91
N THR A 517 -45.62 -33.58 -1.79
CA THR A 517 -47.01 -33.53 -2.12
C THR A 517 -47.72 -34.77 -1.63
N TRP A 518 -48.65 -34.62 -0.67
CA TRP A 518 -49.48 -35.73 -0.22
C TRP A 518 -50.73 -35.81 -1.09
N THR A 519 -50.92 -36.87 -1.79
CA THR A 519 -52.10 -37.12 -2.63
C THR A 519 -53.00 -38.17 -1.97
N ASN A 520 -54.21 -37.79 -1.67
CA ASN A 520 -55.18 -38.68 -1.03
C ASN A 520 -55.88 -39.56 -2.08
N ASN A 521 -55.39 -40.79 -2.20
CA ASN A 521 -55.99 -41.82 -3.08
C ASN A 521 -56.99 -42.71 -2.37
N ASP A 522 -57.27 -42.48 -1.06
CA ASP A 522 -58.33 -43.18 -0.30
C ASP A 522 -59.69 -42.52 -0.49
N GLY A 523 -60.76 -43.26 -0.19
CA GLY A 523 -62.13 -42.82 -0.22
C GLY A 523 -62.54 -41.94 0.94
N MET A 524 -61.71 -41.78 1.99
CA MET A 524 -61.93 -40.96 3.21
C MET A 524 -61.05 -39.73 3.22
N SER A 525 -61.34 -38.83 4.13
CA SER A 525 -60.50 -37.66 4.38
C SER A 525 -59.36 -37.97 5.35
N HIS A 526 -58.21 -37.43 5.09
CA HIS A 526 -56.97 -37.56 5.88
C HIS A 526 -56.34 -36.21 6.22
N THR A 527 -55.31 -36.21 7.08
CA THR A 527 -54.41 -35.09 7.33
C THR A 527 -53.00 -35.58 7.25
N ALA A 528 -52.05 -34.67 6.99
CA ALA A 528 -50.63 -34.86 7.23
C ALA A 528 -50.23 -33.78 8.24
N THR A 529 -50.05 -34.16 9.49
CA THR A 529 -49.79 -33.24 10.60
C THR A 529 -48.53 -33.66 11.33
N SER A 530 -47.52 -32.78 11.41
CA SER A 530 -46.28 -33.04 12.12
C SER A 530 -46.49 -33.25 13.60
N THR A 531 -45.79 -34.20 14.21
CA THR A 531 -45.78 -34.46 15.65
C THR A 531 -44.41 -34.13 16.27
N SER A 532 -43.39 -34.11 15.49
CA SER A 532 -42.05 -33.66 15.83
C SER A 532 -41.33 -33.11 14.58
N GLY A 533 -40.27 -32.31 14.78
CA GLY A 533 -39.41 -31.77 13.71
C GLY A 533 -39.03 -30.35 13.99
N PRO A 534 -38.02 -29.80 13.26
CA PRO A 534 -37.57 -28.43 13.38
C PRO A 534 -38.66 -27.40 13.10
N THR A 535 -39.43 -27.59 12.05
CA THR A 535 -40.63 -26.80 11.71
C THR A 535 -41.89 -27.68 11.76
N SER A 536 -43.01 -27.11 12.14
CA SER A 536 -44.28 -27.81 12.16
C SER A 536 -45.07 -27.56 10.88
N PHE A 537 -45.75 -28.61 10.39
CA PHE A 537 -46.69 -28.51 9.29
C PHE A 537 -48.05 -29.19 9.63
N ASP A 538 -49.07 -28.69 9.04
CA ASP A 538 -50.43 -29.22 9.14
C ASP A 538 -51.16 -28.96 7.82
N SER A 539 -51.52 -30.06 7.14
CA SER A 539 -52.28 -29.97 5.89
C SER A 539 -53.77 -29.57 6.09
N GLY A 540 -54.24 -29.68 7.31
CA GLY A 540 -55.68 -29.74 7.53
C GLY A 540 -56.28 -30.88 6.77
N ASN A 541 -57.58 -30.78 6.40
CA ASN A 541 -58.30 -31.85 5.71
C ASN A 541 -57.91 -32.02 4.24
N ILE A 542 -57.33 -33.15 3.88
CA ILE A 542 -57.07 -33.58 2.51
C ILE A 542 -58.21 -34.49 2.08
N ALA A 543 -59.15 -34.00 1.29
CA ALA A 543 -60.29 -34.76 0.81
C ALA A 543 -59.88 -35.85 -0.19
N SER A 544 -60.71 -36.87 -0.37
CA SER A 544 -60.47 -37.94 -1.38
C SER A 544 -60.20 -37.33 -2.77
N GLY A 545 -59.12 -37.70 -3.42
CA GLY A 545 -58.70 -37.21 -4.71
C GLY A 545 -58.06 -35.82 -4.72
N SER A 546 -57.86 -35.23 -3.52
CA SER A 546 -57.14 -33.95 -3.36
C SER A 546 -55.71 -34.15 -2.91
N ASN A 547 -54.88 -33.14 -3.07
CA ASN A 547 -53.51 -33.07 -2.61
C ASN A 547 -53.19 -31.84 -1.77
N TRP A 548 -52.07 -31.90 -1.07
CA TRP A 548 -51.50 -30.78 -0.31
C TRP A 548 -49.97 -30.91 -0.35
N SER A 549 -49.26 -29.78 -0.42
CA SER A 549 -47.83 -29.75 -0.55
C SER A 549 -47.18 -28.93 0.55
N PHE A 550 -45.99 -29.32 0.99
CA PHE A 550 -45.16 -28.60 1.92
C PHE A 550 -43.68 -28.66 1.51
N THR A 551 -42.99 -27.52 1.55
CA THR A 551 -41.55 -27.39 1.28
C THR A 551 -40.78 -27.43 2.59
N PHE A 552 -39.78 -28.29 2.71
CA PHE A 552 -38.96 -28.47 3.90
C PHE A 552 -37.73 -27.56 3.85
N THR A 553 -37.66 -26.57 4.70
CA THR A 553 -36.61 -25.56 4.73
C THR A 553 -35.54 -25.81 5.81
N GLU A 554 -35.75 -26.77 6.70
CA GLU A 554 -34.84 -27.07 7.80
C GLU A 554 -34.53 -28.57 7.84
N ALA A 555 -33.25 -28.92 8.02
CA ALA A 555 -32.79 -30.31 8.14
C ALA A 555 -33.23 -30.91 9.47
N GLY A 556 -33.59 -32.16 9.47
CA GLY A 556 -34.00 -32.89 10.65
C GLY A 556 -34.97 -34.01 10.37
N THR A 557 -35.38 -34.75 11.38
CA THR A 557 -36.37 -35.81 11.29
C THR A 557 -37.73 -35.26 11.67
N TYR A 558 -38.70 -35.42 10.79
CA TYR A 558 -40.08 -35.00 10.97
C TYR A 558 -40.92 -36.23 11.10
N ASP A 559 -41.45 -36.49 12.30
CA ASP A 559 -42.49 -37.46 12.50
C ASP A 559 -43.85 -36.82 12.22
N TYR A 560 -44.73 -37.46 11.51
CA TYR A 560 -46.07 -36.95 11.25
C TYR A 560 -47.11 -38.10 11.25
N LYS A 561 -48.34 -37.71 11.34
CA LYS A 561 -49.48 -38.58 11.43
C LYS A 561 -50.71 -38.04 10.73
N CYS A 562 -51.71 -38.90 10.57
CA CYS A 562 -53.10 -38.50 10.30
C CYS A 562 -53.85 -38.24 11.62
N ASP A 563 -54.40 -37.05 11.82
CA ASP A 563 -55.14 -36.74 13.03
C ASP A 563 -56.46 -37.48 13.14
N TYR A 564 -57.02 -37.91 12.00
CA TYR A 564 -58.26 -38.71 11.99
C TYR A 564 -57.97 -40.19 12.25
N HIS A 565 -56.75 -40.67 12.01
CA HIS A 565 -56.39 -42.07 12.09
C HIS A 565 -55.05 -42.26 12.84
N SER A 566 -55.11 -42.41 14.16
CA SER A 566 -53.94 -42.35 15.05
C SER A 566 -52.88 -43.42 14.82
N SER A 567 -53.13 -44.49 14.10
CA SER A 567 -52.18 -45.53 13.71
C SER A 567 -51.46 -45.22 12.41
N MET A 568 -51.88 -44.20 11.69
CA MET A 568 -51.29 -43.79 10.41
C MET A 568 -50.23 -42.76 10.69
N THR A 569 -48.98 -43.24 10.71
CA THR A 569 -47.78 -42.46 11.00
C THR A 569 -46.73 -42.68 9.93
N ALA A 570 -45.85 -41.65 9.71
CA ALA A 570 -44.74 -41.79 8.81
C ALA A 570 -43.63 -40.80 9.20
N VAL A 571 -42.48 -40.92 8.55
CA VAL A 571 -41.27 -40.14 8.84
C VAL A 571 -40.72 -39.53 7.57
N ILE A 572 -40.33 -38.26 7.67
CA ILE A 572 -39.55 -37.59 6.64
C ILE A 572 -38.18 -37.23 7.24
N ILE A 573 -37.11 -37.63 6.62
CA ILE A 573 -35.74 -37.29 6.99
C ILE A 573 -35.28 -36.25 5.99
N VAL A 574 -35.05 -35.05 6.47
CA VAL A 574 -34.55 -33.91 5.68
C VAL A 574 -33.05 -33.77 5.95
N ILE A 575 -32.25 -33.88 4.95
CA ILE A 575 -30.79 -33.76 5.04
C ILE A 575 -30.35 -32.44 4.45
N ASP A 576 -29.50 -31.73 5.19
CA ASP A 576 -28.78 -30.60 4.62
C ASP A 576 -27.63 -31.12 3.78
N ASN A 577 -27.72 -30.90 2.48
CA ASN A 577 -26.71 -31.30 1.49
C ASN A 577 -26.00 -30.10 0.89
N SER A 578 -26.16 -28.91 1.51
CA SER A 578 -25.42 -27.70 1.09
C SER A 578 -23.91 -27.96 1.11
N VAL A 579 -23.15 -27.23 0.30
CA VAL A 579 -21.68 -27.32 0.32
C VAL A 579 -21.16 -26.98 1.72
N LYS A 580 -21.71 -25.96 2.39
CA LYS A 580 -21.35 -25.61 3.77
C LYS A 580 -21.45 -26.80 4.72
N SER A 581 -22.51 -27.58 4.61
CA SER A 581 -22.73 -28.79 5.46
C SER A 581 -21.68 -29.89 5.26
N GLN A 582 -21.01 -29.90 4.11
CA GLN A 582 -19.98 -30.87 3.75
C GLN A 582 -18.59 -30.51 4.27
N LEU A 583 -18.38 -29.25 4.71
CA LEU A 583 -17.11 -28.74 5.21
C LEU A 583 -16.93 -29.00 6.70
N ILE A 584 -15.69 -29.09 7.17
CA ILE A 584 -15.38 -29.44 8.56
C ILE A 584 -15.84 -28.33 9.51
N ASP A 585 -15.37 -27.10 9.34
CA ASP A 585 -15.70 -25.94 10.18
C ASP A 585 -15.56 -24.62 9.39
N PRO A 586 -16.43 -24.39 8.42
CA PRO A 586 -16.33 -23.22 7.53
C PRO A 586 -16.48 -21.88 8.24
N ASP A 587 -17.12 -21.84 9.41
CA ASP A 587 -17.26 -20.63 10.22
C ASP A 587 -15.96 -20.22 10.91
N ASN A 588 -14.99 -21.16 11.00
CA ASN A 588 -13.62 -20.91 11.45
C ASN A 588 -12.60 -21.14 10.33
N TYR A 589 -13.00 -20.92 9.09
CA TYR A 589 -12.15 -21.01 7.89
C TYR A 589 -11.52 -22.38 7.63
N ASP A 590 -12.09 -23.48 8.20
CA ASP A 590 -11.73 -24.83 7.82
C ASP A 590 -12.64 -25.34 6.70
N PHE A 591 -12.24 -25.07 5.47
CA PHE A 591 -12.97 -25.42 4.26
C PHE A 591 -12.65 -26.80 3.72
N ARG A 592 -11.97 -27.65 4.49
CA ARG A 592 -11.71 -29.03 4.11
C ARG A 592 -13.00 -29.84 4.13
N PRO A 593 -13.17 -30.78 3.19
CA PRO A 593 -14.35 -31.62 3.18
C PRO A 593 -14.35 -32.60 4.37
N LYS A 594 -15.52 -32.88 4.93
CA LYS A 594 -15.69 -33.92 5.93
C LYS A 594 -15.36 -35.27 5.35
N ASN A 595 -14.71 -36.12 6.12
CA ASN A 595 -14.45 -37.54 5.73
C ASN A 595 -15.75 -38.25 5.34
N ASN A 596 -15.71 -38.99 4.23
CA ASN A 596 -16.84 -39.71 3.68
C ASN A 596 -18.04 -38.84 3.26
N SER A 597 -17.80 -37.56 2.98
CA SER A 597 -18.81 -36.69 2.35
C SER A 597 -18.85 -36.94 0.84
N PRO A 598 -20.01 -36.76 0.19
CA PRO A 598 -20.08 -36.78 -1.27
C PRO A 598 -19.09 -35.87 -1.98
N MET A 599 -18.78 -34.72 -1.39
CA MET A 599 -17.80 -33.80 -1.89
C MET A 599 -16.38 -34.39 -1.84
N ALA A 600 -16.02 -35.04 -0.73
CA ALA A 600 -14.73 -35.71 -0.59
C ALA A 600 -14.61 -36.92 -1.54
N ASP A 601 -15.68 -37.73 -1.71
CA ASP A 601 -15.71 -38.88 -2.61
C ASP A 601 -15.48 -38.48 -4.08
N LEU A 602 -15.91 -37.27 -4.47
CA LEU A 602 -15.72 -36.68 -5.80
C LEU A 602 -14.40 -35.97 -5.96
N ASN A 603 -13.64 -35.73 -4.86
CA ASN A 603 -12.47 -34.83 -4.82
C ASN A 603 -12.81 -33.44 -5.35
N ALA A 604 -14.02 -32.98 -5.02
CA ALA A 604 -14.54 -31.68 -5.43
C ALA A 604 -14.26 -30.62 -4.35
N GLY A 605 -14.06 -29.36 -4.79
CA GLY A 605 -13.82 -28.23 -3.91
C GLY A 605 -12.35 -27.80 -3.81
N ALA A 606 -12.14 -26.67 -3.13
CA ALA A 606 -10.87 -25.96 -3.08
C ALA A 606 -9.80 -26.64 -2.22
N TYR A 607 -10.22 -27.41 -1.22
CA TYR A 607 -9.34 -28.10 -0.28
C TYR A 607 -9.41 -29.60 -0.44
N GLY A 608 -8.25 -30.24 -0.49
CA GLY A 608 -8.12 -31.65 -0.18
C GLY A 608 -8.15 -31.89 1.34
N HIS A 609 -8.21 -33.15 1.74
CA HIS A 609 -8.31 -33.50 3.18
C HIS A 609 -7.13 -33.03 4.03
N ASP A 610 -5.92 -32.96 3.45
CA ASP A 610 -4.67 -32.61 4.14
C ASP A 610 -4.17 -31.19 3.82
N ASP A 611 -4.93 -30.40 3.09
CA ASP A 611 -4.54 -29.05 2.70
C ASP A 611 -4.64 -28.08 3.88
N THR A 612 -3.69 -27.15 3.94
CA THR A 612 -3.57 -26.19 5.05
C THR A 612 -3.26 -24.76 4.58
N TRP A 613 -3.48 -24.45 3.28
CA TRP A 613 -3.27 -23.09 2.79
C TRP A 613 -4.31 -22.10 3.33
N SER A 614 -3.96 -20.83 3.37
CA SER A 614 -4.83 -19.72 3.74
C SER A 614 -4.71 -18.60 2.72
N ALA A 615 -5.60 -17.62 2.80
CA ALA A 615 -5.59 -16.43 1.99
C ALA A 615 -5.42 -15.18 2.90
N GLY A 616 -5.13 -14.04 2.28
CA GLY A 616 -4.92 -12.78 2.97
C GLY A 616 -3.48 -12.54 3.42
N ILE A 617 -3.27 -11.43 4.08
CA ILE A 617 -1.96 -11.03 4.61
C ILE A 617 -1.45 -12.03 5.65
N THR A 618 -0.12 -12.18 5.72
CA THR A 618 0.54 -13.13 6.64
C THR A 618 1.03 -12.48 7.95
N TRP A 619 0.77 -11.20 8.12
CA TRP A 619 1.11 -10.41 9.30
C TRP A 619 -0.16 -9.87 9.95
N GLU A 620 -0.07 -9.54 11.23
CA GLU A 620 -1.18 -8.92 11.94
C GLU A 620 -1.21 -7.42 11.58
N PHE A 621 -2.28 -6.99 10.91
CA PHE A 621 -2.49 -5.58 10.66
C PHE A 621 -2.87 -4.89 11.97
N ILE A 622 -2.06 -3.90 12.34
CA ILE A 622 -2.35 -2.99 13.44
C ILE A 622 -2.56 -1.63 12.79
N GLU A 623 -3.75 -1.08 12.92
CA GLU A 623 -4.04 0.27 12.42
C GLU A 623 -3.08 1.26 13.09
N PRO A 624 -2.39 2.11 12.30
CA PRO A 624 -1.52 3.11 12.87
C PRO A 624 -2.29 4.01 13.83
N GLU A 625 -1.83 4.14 15.05
CA GLU A 625 -2.42 5.10 15.98
C GLU A 625 -2.21 6.51 15.44
N LEU A 626 -3.31 7.23 15.24
CA LEU A 626 -3.33 8.65 14.92
C LEU A 626 -3.80 9.44 16.16
N PRO A 627 -3.25 10.59 16.44
CA PRO A 627 -2.15 11.25 15.75
C PRO A 627 -0.79 10.59 16.02
N PHE A 628 0.14 10.70 15.10
CA PHE A 628 1.53 10.30 15.31
C PHE A 628 2.22 11.32 16.24
N GLU A 629 1.80 11.32 17.50
CA GLU A 629 2.44 12.09 18.56
C GLU A 629 3.80 11.47 18.90
N GLY A 630 4.85 12.29 18.89
CA GLY A 630 6.17 11.79 19.23
C GLY A 630 7.19 12.91 19.11
N CYS A 631 8.36 12.71 19.62
CA CYS A 631 9.42 13.69 19.47
C CYS A 631 9.94 13.71 18.02
N MET A 632 9.85 14.85 17.37
CA MET A 632 10.35 15.06 16.00
C MET A 632 11.81 15.48 15.93
N ASP A 633 12.44 15.76 17.06
CA ASP A 633 13.83 16.19 17.13
C ASP A 633 14.76 14.98 17.14
N MET A 634 15.60 14.83 16.12
CA MET A 634 16.54 13.72 15.99
C MET A 634 17.61 13.68 17.08
N ASP A 635 17.80 14.78 17.79
CA ASP A 635 18.76 14.87 18.89
C ASP A 635 18.15 14.44 20.23
N ALA A 636 16.84 14.18 20.28
CA ALA A 636 16.15 13.69 21.47
C ALA A 636 16.28 12.16 21.64
N ILE A 637 16.33 11.69 22.90
CA ILE A 637 16.43 10.25 23.22
C ILE A 637 15.16 9.47 22.88
N ASN A 638 14.02 10.14 22.87
CA ASN A 638 12.72 9.56 22.51
C ASN A 638 12.26 9.98 21.10
N TYR A 639 13.21 10.28 20.20
CA TYR A 639 12.89 10.59 18.80
C TYR A 639 12.05 9.47 18.18
N ASP A 640 10.89 9.81 17.64
CA ASP A 640 10.04 8.94 16.82
C ASP A 640 10.03 9.42 15.37
N PRO A 641 10.63 8.68 14.45
CA PRO A 641 10.66 9.08 13.03
C PRO A 641 9.28 9.09 12.36
N ARG A 642 8.22 8.60 13.03
CA ARG A 642 6.84 8.63 12.55
C ARG A 642 6.07 9.83 13.08
N ALA A 643 6.59 10.53 14.10
CA ALA A 643 5.91 11.67 14.68
C ALA A 643 5.63 12.75 13.64
N LEU A 644 4.44 13.27 13.65
CA LEU A 644 4.00 14.40 12.81
C LEU A 644 3.94 15.71 13.58
N PHE A 645 3.93 15.63 14.92
CA PHE A 645 4.06 16.79 15.79
C PHE A 645 4.66 16.41 17.15
N SER A 646 5.28 17.38 17.84
CA SER A 646 5.93 17.19 19.14
C SER A 646 5.69 18.38 20.04
N GLU A 647 4.57 18.43 20.74
CA GLU A 647 4.34 19.45 21.77
C GLU A 647 4.93 19.04 23.12
N GLY A 648 6.15 19.52 23.40
CA GLY A 648 6.76 19.42 24.72
C GLY A 648 7.11 18.02 25.20
N ILE A 649 7.11 17.01 24.31
CA ILE A 649 7.35 15.59 24.67
C ILE A 649 8.77 15.11 24.34
N CYS A 650 9.62 15.97 23.74
CA CYS A 650 11.00 15.60 23.45
C CYS A 650 11.82 15.52 24.74
N GLU A 651 12.45 14.40 24.97
CA GLU A 651 13.36 14.15 26.07
C GLU A 651 14.80 14.20 25.55
N TYR A 652 15.61 15.07 26.10
CA TYR A 652 17.00 15.19 25.68
C TYR A 652 17.92 14.48 26.66
N PRO A 653 19.09 13.99 26.22
CA PRO A 653 20.08 13.51 27.17
C PRO A 653 20.48 14.66 28.07
N LEU A 654 20.57 14.38 29.37
CA LEU A 654 21.08 15.36 30.33
C LEU A 654 22.48 15.80 29.88
N ALA A 655 22.74 17.09 29.93
CA ALA A 655 24.03 17.61 29.57
C ALA A 655 25.13 17.03 30.48
N GLU A 656 26.02 16.23 29.89
CA GLU A 656 27.14 15.63 30.61
C GLU A 656 28.35 16.56 30.55
N GLY A 657 29.02 16.73 31.66
CA GLY A 657 30.19 17.58 31.77
C GLY A 657 30.65 17.65 33.23
N CYS A 658 31.69 18.44 33.47
CA CYS A 658 32.19 18.63 34.85
C CYS A 658 31.26 19.54 35.66
N THR A 659 30.61 19.00 36.65
CA THR A 659 29.69 19.74 37.56
C THR A 659 30.34 20.36 38.81
N ASP A 660 31.67 20.20 39.00
CA ASP A 660 32.39 20.75 40.13
C ASP A 660 32.86 22.21 39.85
N PRO A 661 32.34 23.20 40.54
CA PRO A 661 32.71 24.59 40.31
C PRO A 661 34.20 24.93 40.58
N ASP A 662 34.91 24.02 41.28
CA ASP A 662 36.35 24.22 41.60
C ASP A 662 37.24 23.60 40.48
N ALA A 663 36.68 22.93 39.50
CA ALA A 663 37.41 22.37 38.38
C ALA A 663 37.71 23.43 37.30
N LYS A 664 38.79 23.22 36.53
CA LYS A 664 39.18 24.10 35.38
C LYS A 664 38.15 24.13 34.27
N ASN A 665 37.54 22.98 34.00
CA ASN A 665 36.58 22.77 32.94
C ASN A 665 35.16 22.66 33.49
N TYR A 666 34.86 23.32 34.59
CA TYR A 666 33.50 23.43 35.09
C TYR A 666 32.55 23.91 34.02
N ASP A 667 31.51 23.15 33.75
CA ASP A 667 30.44 23.50 32.84
C ASP A 667 29.17 23.78 33.66
N SER A 668 28.74 25.02 33.64
CA SER A 668 27.54 25.44 34.36
C SER A 668 26.22 24.93 33.76
N GLU A 669 26.27 24.38 32.56
CA GLU A 669 25.13 23.80 31.86
C GLU A 669 25.06 22.25 31.99
N ALA A 670 26.13 21.65 32.53
CA ALA A 670 26.14 20.22 32.81
C ALA A 670 25.21 19.86 33.99
N GLU A 671 24.33 18.87 33.74
CA GLU A 671 23.42 18.34 34.73
C GLU A 671 23.93 17.04 35.36
N VAL A 672 24.85 16.36 34.69
CA VAL A 672 25.46 15.09 35.13
C VAL A 672 26.97 15.19 35.01
N ASP A 673 27.65 14.85 36.08
CA ASP A 673 29.11 14.73 36.10
C ASP A 673 29.55 13.51 35.27
N ASP A 674 30.27 13.74 34.21
CA ASP A 674 30.83 12.73 33.33
C ASP A 674 32.21 12.21 33.77
N GLY A 675 32.70 12.69 34.89
CA GLY A 675 34.02 12.39 35.42
C GLY A 675 35.15 13.09 34.68
N SER A 676 34.85 14.07 33.86
CA SER A 676 35.85 14.82 33.11
C SER A 676 36.50 15.98 33.88
N CYS A 677 36.10 16.19 35.13
CA CYS A 677 36.63 17.30 35.94
C CYS A 677 38.14 17.33 36.01
N GLU A 678 38.74 18.42 35.59
CA GLU A 678 40.18 18.69 35.61
C GLU A 678 40.49 19.71 36.71
N TYR A 679 41.43 19.40 37.56
CA TYR A 679 41.80 20.27 38.66
C TYR A 679 43.16 20.90 38.40
N TYR A 680 43.37 22.08 38.99
CA TYR A 680 44.67 22.73 38.96
C TYR A 680 45.69 21.95 39.83
N ILE A 681 46.87 21.77 39.28
CA ILE A 681 47.97 21.18 40.01
C ILE A 681 48.66 22.28 40.83
N GLU A 682 48.56 22.19 42.16
CA GLU A 682 49.21 23.12 43.05
C GLU A 682 50.67 22.71 43.32
N GLY A 683 51.55 23.66 43.45
CA GLY A 683 52.95 23.43 43.72
C GLY A 683 53.81 24.67 43.40
N CYS A 684 55.09 24.57 43.65
CA CYS A 684 55.97 25.68 43.34
C CYS A 684 56.08 25.95 41.85
N THR A 685 55.69 27.12 41.41
CA THR A 685 55.71 27.53 39.98
C THR A 685 56.95 28.31 39.60
N ASP A 686 57.83 28.66 40.52
CA ASP A 686 59.10 29.34 40.23
C ASP A 686 60.20 28.37 39.77
N LYS A 687 60.61 28.54 38.48
CA LYS A 687 61.65 27.71 37.87
C LYS A 687 63.02 27.76 38.54
N ASN A 688 63.21 28.77 39.36
CA ASN A 688 64.46 28.96 40.11
C ASN A 688 64.45 28.26 41.50
N ALA A 689 63.32 27.72 41.93
CA ALA A 689 63.22 27.00 43.18
C ALA A 689 63.70 25.55 43.05
N LYS A 690 64.20 24.99 44.20
CA LYS A 690 64.63 23.58 44.28
C LYS A 690 63.53 22.58 43.97
N ASN A 691 62.33 22.87 44.46
CA ASN A 691 61.13 22.02 44.37
C ASN A 691 60.18 22.54 43.27
N TRP A 692 60.68 23.22 42.20
CA TRP A 692 59.86 23.60 41.04
C TRP A 692 59.16 22.36 40.49
N ASN A 693 57.86 22.48 40.39
CA ASN A 693 57.03 21.52 39.74
C ASN A 693 56.60 22.09 38.33
N PRO A 694 57.12 21.50 37.25
CA PRO A 694 56.77 21.98 35.89
C PRO A 694 55.36 21.74 35.52
N GLU A 695 54.60 20.91 36.28
CA GLU A 695 53.18 20.60 36.13
C GLU A 695 52.30 21.43 37.00
N ALA A 696 52.87 22.20 37.96
CA ALA A 696 52.06 23.06 38.79
C ALA A 696 51.58 24.30 38.02
N GLU A 697 50.28 24.54 38.12
CA GLU A 697 49.59 25.66 37.47
C GLU A 697 49.27 26.78 38.46
N ILE A 698 49.21 26.47 39.73
CA ILE A 698 49.01 27.41 40.84
C ILE A 698 50.14 27.29 41.82
N ASP A 699 50.72 28.43 42.20
CA ASP A 699 51.71 28.47 43.20
C ASP A 699 51.10 28.30 44.59
N ASP A 700 51.48 27.25 45.30
CA ASP A 700 51.04 26.95 46.70
C ASP A 700 51.91 27.59 47.77
N GLY A 701 52.90 28.40 47.38
CA GLY A 701 53.81 29.06 48.27
C GLY A 701 54.87 28.15 48.86
N SER A 702 55.05 26.94 48.33
CA SER A 702 56.02 25.98 48.86
C SER A 702 57.41 26.10 48.29
N CYS A 703 57.70 27.15 47.48
CA CYS A 703 58.97 27.33 46.79
C CYS A 703 60.20 27.42 47.76
N GLU A 704 61.15 26.50 47.57
CA GLU A 704 62.43 26.50 48.29
C GLU A 704 63.58 26.89 47.35
N TYR A 705 64.47 27.76 47.83
CA TYR A 705 65.55 28.32 46.99
C TYR A 705 66.91 27.83 47.39
N TYR A 706 67.86 27.84 46.46
CA TYR A 706 69.24 27.46 46.67
C TYR A 706 70.03 28.60 47.32
N VAL A 707 71.04 28.24 48.13
CA VAL A 707 71.98 29.21 48.65
C VAL A 707 73.14 29.33 47.68
N GLU A 708 73.38 30.48 47.09
CA GLU A 708 74.44 30.73 46.12
C GLU A 708 75.72 31.13 46.77
N GLY A 709 76.93 30.75 46.16
CA GLY A 709 78.29 31.10 46.68
C GLY A 709 79.28 30.17 46.02
N CYS A 710 80.58 30.45 46.23
CA CYS A 710 81.64 29.57 45.69
C CYS A 710 81.60 28.16 46.32
N THR A 711 81.35 27.12 45.54
CA THR A 711 81.24 25.73 45.95
C THR A 711 82.57 24.92 45.79
N ASP A 712 83.57 25.48 45.16
CA ASP A 712 84.84 24.74 44.97
C ASP A 712 85.78 24.88 46.21
N THR A 713 86.06 23.78 46.88
CA THR A 713 86.91 23.66 47.98
C THR A 713 88.37 24.05 47.66
N ASN A 714 88.78 24.20 46.47
CA ASN A 714 90.08 24.65 46.01
C ASN A 714 90.18 26.19 45.85
N ALA A 715 89.06 26.83 45.86
CA ALA A 715 89.05 28.27 45.78
C ALA A 715 89.35 28.92 47.15
N THR A 716 89.91 30.10 47.01
CA THR A 716 90.32 30.87 48.24
C THR A 716 89.17 31.43 48.99
N ASN A 717 87.98 31.55 48.40
CA ASN A 717 86.72 32.08 48.97
C ASN A 717 85.60 31.04 49.07
N TYR A 718 85.94 29.74 49.15
CA TYR A 718 84.94 28.62 49.33
C TYR A 718 83.92 28.92 50.43
N ASN A 719 82.66 28.70 50.13
CA ASN A 719 81.54 28.84 51.03
C ASN A 719 80.89 27.47 51.28
N SER A 720 81.10 26.87 52.41
CA SER A 720 80.57 25.52 52.77
C SER A 720 79.07 25.35 52.97
N THR A 721 78.33 26.46 52.83
CA THR A 721 76.80 26.46 52.88
C THR A 721 76.20 26.76 51.53
N ALA A 722 77.02 27.14 50.54
CA ALA A 722 76.49 27.36 49.14
C ALA A 722 76.16 26.02 48.54
N GLU A 723 74.97 25.91 47.94
CA GLU A 723 74.40 24.76 47.16
C GLU A 723 74.63 24.93 45.67
N ILE A 724 74.73 26.15 45.18
CA ILE A 724 75.03 26.55 43.79
C ILE A 724 76.21 27.47 43.78
N ASP A 725 77.11 27.17 42.81
CA ASP A 725 78.26 28.03 42.58
C ASP A 725 77.81 29.32 41.86
N ASP A 726 78.01 30.44 42.40
CA ASP A 726 77.66 31.79 41.86
C ASP A 726 78.75 32.35 40.97
N GLY A 727 79.81 31.55 40.66
CA GLY A 727 80.94 31.95 39.84
C GLY A 727 81.92 32.90 40.55
N SER A 728 81.78 33.02 41.82
CA SER A 728 82.65 33.93 42.62
C SER A 728 84.00 33.29 43.04
N CYS A 729 84.27 32.08 42.62
CA CYS A 729 85.52 31.34 42.97
C CYS A 729 86.80 32.00 42.46
N GLU A 730 87.81 32.21 43.26
CA GLU A 730 89.08 32.82 42.91
C GLU A 730 90.17 31.75 42.97
N TYR A 731 91.03 31.59 41.95
CA TYR A 731 92.11 30.60 41.79
C TYR A 731 93.54 31.17 41.42
N PRO A 732 94.62 30.39 41.56
CA PRO A 732 95.92 30.77 41.11
C PRO A 732 96.18 30.40 39.59
N PRO A 733 97.07 31.04 38.85
CA PRO A 733 97.30 30.98 37.39
C PRO A 733 97.84 29.62 36.84
N VAL A 734 97.51 29.21 35.57
CA VAL A 734 97.69 27.91 34.96
C VAL A 734 98.77 27.94 33.91
N GLU A 735 99.68 26.87 33.86
CA GLU A 735 100.83 26.72 32.85
C GLU A 735 100.47 25.60 31.81
N GLY A 736 100.74 25.80 30.48
CA GLY A 736 100.51 24.84 29.38
C GLY A 736 100.87 25.35 28.00
N CYS A 737 100.78 24.50 26.84
CA CYS A 737 101.00 24.87 25.50
C CYS A 737 100.12 25.99 24.91
N MET A 738 100.66 27.11 24.46
CA MET A 738 99.89 28.29 23.95
C MET A 738 99.85 28.40 22.39
N ASP A 739 100.29 27.42 21.59
CA ASP A 739 100.13 27.45 20.13
C ASP A 739 98.90 26.78 19.61
N ASN A 740 97.91 27.54 19.03
CA ASN A 740 96.61 27.13 18.61
C ASN A 740 96.56 26.21 17.43
N ASN A 741 97.70 25.88 16.81
CA ASN A 741 97.81 24.89 15.72
C ASN A 741 98.27 23.49 16.20
N ALA A 742 98.65 23.35 17.43
CA ALA A 742 99.03 22.08 18.05
C ALA A 742 97.86 21.24 18.49
N THR A 743 97.87 19.89 18.50
CA THR A 743 96.84 18.99 18.98
C THR A 743 96.61 19.00 20.49
N ASN A 744 97.63 19.53 21.18
CA ASN A 744 97.53 19.65 22.65
C ASN A 744 97.57 21.11 23.09
N TYR A 745 97.12 22.03 22.26
CA TYR A 745 96.91 23.44 22.59
C TYR A 745 96.05 23.53 23.82
N ASP A 746 96.46 24.21 24.83
CA ASP A 746 95.69 24.54 26.03
C ASP A 746 95.37 26.03 26.07
N SER A 747 94.08 26.32 25.73
CA SER A 747 93.56 27.66 25.64
C SER A 747 93.38 28.33 27.04
N ALA A 748 93.66 27.58 28.06
CA ALA A 748 93.52 28.05 29.46
C ALA A 748 94.88 28.35 30.08
N ALA A 749 96.06 28.00 29.40
CA ALA A 749 97.37 28.33 29.89
C ALA A 749 97.64 29.84 29.84
N GLU A 750 97.94 30.40 30.95
CA GLU A 750 98.32 31.80 31.06
C GLU A 750 99.86 31.97 30.96
N VAL A 751 100.59 30.82 31.01
CA VAL A 751 102.05 30.74 30.79
C VAL A 751 102.41 29.53 29.91
N ASP A 752 103.24 29.75 28.82
CA ASP A 752 103.67 28.67 27.87
C ASP A 752 104.73 27.79 28.50
N ASP A 753 104.47 26.45 28.53
CA ASP A 753 105.34 25.43 29.05
C ASP A 753 106.23 24.66 27.99
N GLY A 754 106.04 24.93 26.67
CA GLY A 754 106.80 24.37 25.50
C GLY A 754 106.36 22.96 25.06
N SER A 755 105.15 22.43 25.29
CA SER A 755 104.72 21.00 25.05
C SER A 755 103.93 20.72 23.79
N CYS A 756 103.83 21.54 22.71
CA CYS A 756 102.96 21.48 21.49
C CYS A 756 103.16 20.32 20.52
N THR A 757 102.04 19.61 19.96
CA THR A 757 102.04 18.49 18.98
C THR A 757 100.96 18.58 17.91
N TYR A 758 101.11 17.90 16.58
CA TYR A 758 100.27 18.13 15.36
C TYR A 758 99.75 16.84 14.68
N PRO A 759 98.51 16.75 13.92
CA PRO A 759 97.74 15.59 13.42
C PRO A 759 97.90 15.31 11.82
N PRO A 760 97.51 14.10 11.28
CA PRO A 760 97.58 13.69 9.82
C PRO A 760 96.28 13.91 8.99
N VAL A 761 96.26 13.80 7.57
CA VAL A 761 95.15 14.20 6.62
C VAL A 761 94.27 13.01 6.19
N GLU A 762 92.87 13.10 6.19
CA GLU A 762 91.85 12.08 5.86
C GLU A 762 91.02 12.41 4.59
N GLY A 763 90.55 11.34 3.77
CA GLY A 763 89.65 11.46 2.62
C GLY A 763 89.48 10.16 1.81
N CYS A 764 88.55 10.08 0.81
CA CYS A 764 88.27 8.89 0.00
C CYS A 764 89.45 8.43 -0.83
N MET A 765 89.87 7.18 -0.65
CA MET A 765 91.08 6.59 -1.30
C MET A 765 90.72 5.62 -2.43
N ASP A 766 89.51 5.34 -2.84
CA ASP A 766 89.10 4.48 -3.94
C ASP A 766 88.99 5.29 -5.25
N SER A 767 89.85 4.95 -6.22
CA SER A 767 89.99 5.63 -7.51
C SER A 767 88.79 5.42 -8.48
N ASN A 768 87.79 4.55 -8.11
CA ASN A 768 86.64 4.29 -8.90
C ASN A 768 85.41 5.11 -8.38
N ALA A 769 85.53 5.78 -7.27
CA ALA A 769 84.50 6.65 -6.72
C ALA A 769 84.53 8.04 -7.38
N THR A 770 83.36 8.66 -7.48
CA THR A 770 83.20 10.00 -8.08
C THR A 770 83.81 11.14 -7.25
N ASN A 771 84.13 10.90 -5.97
CA ASN A 771 84.70 11.86 -5.03
C ASN A 771 86.17 11.45 -4.55
N TYR A 772 86.99 10.73 -5.34
CA TYR A 772 88.34 10.31 -4.97
C TYR A 772 89.25 11.49 -4.63
N ASN A 773 90.00 11.38 -3.51
CA ASN A 773 90.93 12.37 -3.05
C ASN A 773 92.40 11.77 -3.04
N SER A 774 93.25 12.17 -3.95
CA SER A 774 94.60 11.65 -4.13
C SER A 774 95.67 12.08 -3.09
N THR A 775 95.27 12.93 -2.13
CA THR A 775 96.17 13.46 -1.05
C THR A 775 95.82 13.00 0.34
N ALA A 776 94.87 12.11 0.48
CA ALA A 776 94.47 11.52 1.78
C ALA A 776 95.55 10.46 2.18
N GLU A 777 95.83 10.44 3.48
CA GLU A 777 96.68 9.48 4.11
C GLU A 777 95.94 8.40 4.88
N VAL A 778 94.57 8.65 5.11
CA VAL A 778 93.65 7.69 5.71
C VAL A 778 92.35 7.78 4.95
N ASP A 779 91.66 6.61 4.63
CA ASP A 779 90.39 6.53 3.98
C ASP A 779 89.28 6.80 5.01
N ASP A 780 88.37 7.81 4.73
CA ASP A 780 87.28 8.25 5.62
C ASP A 780 85.98 7.55 5.32
N GLY A 781 85.88 6.61 4.35
CA GLY A 781 84.68 5.89 3.96
C GLY A 781 83.63 6.70 3.20
N SER A 782 84.00 7.88 2.64
CA SER A 782 83.06 8.78 1.95
C SER A 782 82.80 8.51 0.49
N CYS A 783 83.23 7.37 -0.08
CA CYS A 783 83.12 7.04 -1.49
C CYS A 783 81.73 6.82 -2.03
N THR A 784 81.32 7.45 -3.17
CA THR A 784 80.05 7.39 -3.83
C THR A 784 80.04 6.86 -5.25
N TYR A 785 79.01 6.06 -5.70
CA TYR A 785 78.95 5.32 -6.97
C TYR A 785 77.57 5.58 -7.69
N PRO A 786 77.42 5.35 -9.06
CA PRO A 786 76.16 5.63 -9.79
C PRO A 786 75.14 4.48 -9.75
N ASP A 787 73.85 4.76 -9.70
CA ASP A 787 72.71 3.81 -9.65
C ASP A 787 72.38 3.18 -11.02
N GLU A 788 72.17 1.84 -11.06
CA GLU A 788 71.62 1.13 -12.23
C GLU A 788 70.07 1.07 -12.19
N LYS A 789 69.39 1.54 -13.24
CA LYS A 789 67.94 1.38 -13.47
C LYS A 789 67.59 0.14 -14.26
N LEU A 790 66.53 -0.54 -13.96
CA LEU A 790 66.02 -1.71 -14.68
C LEU A 790 65.31 -1.29 -15.99
N ASP A 791 65.61 -1.95 -17.05
CA ASP A 791 65.32 -1.64 -18.45
C ASP A 791 64.28 -2.59 -19.05
N TYR A 792 63.17 -2.96 -18.28
CA TYR A 792 62.10 -3.71 -18.86
C TYR A 792 60.75 -3.50 -18.05
N CYS A 793 59.61 -3.63 -18.72
CA CYS A 793 58.29 -3.54 -18.12
C CYS A 793 57.81 -4.90 -17.62
N PRO A 794 57.45 -5.08 -16.36
CA PRO A 794 56.83 -6.31 -15.85
C PRO A 794 55.35 -6.43 -16.23
N ASP A 795 54.84 -7.66 -16.31
CA ASP A 795 53.46 -7.97 -16.70
C ASP A 795 52.40 -7.59 -15.64
N GLU A 796 52.85 -7.15 -14.47
CA GLU A 796 51.93 -6.71 -13.38
C GLU A 796 52.64 -5.71 -12.45
N ILE A 797 52.02 -4.55 -12.23
CA ILE A 797 52.54 -3.50 -11.35
C ILE A 797 51.86 -3.68 -9.97
N THR A 798 52.71 -3.83 -8.94
CA THR A 798 52.24 -3.92 -7.55
C THR A 798 52.89 -2.84 -6.70
N GLU A 799 52.29 -2.47 -5.56
CA GLU A 799 52.84 -1.44 -4.64
C GLU A 799 54.32 -1.65 -4.22
N GLU A 800 54.85 -2.87 -4.37
CA GLU A 800 56.25 -3.18 -4.02
C GLU A 800 57.28 -2.91 -5.17
N ASN A 801 56.79 -2.71 -6.42
CA ASN A 801 57.69 -2.51 -7.58
C ASN A 801 57.46 -1.20 -8.35
N GLU A 802 56.54 -0.37 -7.89
CA GLU A 802 56.16 0.88 -8.56
C GLU A 802 57.31 1.92 -8.62
N ASP A 803 58.15 1.95 -7.58
CA ASP A 803 59.27 2.91 -7.49
C ASP A 803 60.50 2.52 -8.34
N LEU A 804 60.47 1.34 -8.97
CA LEU A 804 61.61 0.77 -9.72
C LEU A 804 61.40 0.74 -11.23
N VAL A 805 60.21 1.20 -11.71
CA VAL A 805 59.83 1.13 -13.13
C VAL A 805 59.92 2.51 -13.78
N GLU A 806 60.37 2.61 -15.01
CA GLU A 806 60.45 3.87 -15.74
C GLU A 806 59.08 4.47 -16.04
N ASP A 807 58.98 5.80 -16.01
CA ASP A 807 57.77 6.60 -16.29
C ASP A 807 57.11 6.28 -17.65
N SER A 808 57.81 5.64 -18.57
CA SER A 808 57.25 5.21 -19.86
C SER A 808 56.35 3.98 -19.79
N CYS A 809 56.36 3.23 -18.68
CA CYS A 809 55.54 2.03 -18.51
C CYS A 809 54.16 2.33 -17.92
N LEU A 810 53.99 3.49 -17.29
CA LEU A 810 52.74 3.95 -16.69
C LEU A 810 51.73 4.54 -17.71
N ALA A 811 52.14 4.80 -18.94
CA ALA A 811 51.31 5.45 -19.96
C ALA A 811 50.57 4.49 -20.91
N THR A 812 50.63 3.16 -20.69
CA THR A 812 50.03 2.16 -21.61
C THR A 812 48.74 1.49 -21.10
N PHE A 813 48.14 1.97 -20.02
CA PHE A 813 46.88 1.45 -19.50
C PHE A 813 45.82 2.54 -19.42
N ASP A 814 45.55 3.23 -20.51
CA ASP A 814 44.32 4.01 -20.66
C ASP A 814 43.68 3.78 -22.04
N GLU A 815 42.46 3.29 -21.98
CA GLU A 815 41.34 3.21 -22.93
C GLU A 815 41.56 2.69 -24.36
N PRO A 816 40.66 1.82 -24.81
CA PRO A 816 40.49 1.58 -26.24
C PRO A 816 39.70 2.71 -26.87
N ALA A 817 40.30 3.28 -27.89
CA ALA A 817 39.77 4.32 -28.73
C ALA A 817 38.44 3.90 -29.39
N GLU A 818 37.49 4.83 -29.40
CA GLU A 818 36.36 4.87 -30.33
C GLU A 818 36.88 4.78 -31.77
N ASP A 819 36.30 3.86 -32.52
CA ASP A 819 36.44 3.81 -33.97
C ASP A 819 35.20 4.42 -34.63
N ASP A 820 35.41 5.60 -35.16
CA ASP A 820 34.49 6.29 -36.08
C ASP A 820 34.44 5.50 -37.40
N SER A 821 33.22 5.11 -37.79
CA SER A 821 32.90 5.03 -39.22
C SER A 821 31.44 5.28 -39.45
N ASP A 822 31.22 6.41 -40.08
CA ASP A 822 30.02 6.79 -40.84
C ASP A 822 29.41 5.64 -41.62
N GLU A 823 28.11 5.62 -41.69
CA GLU A 823 27.25 5.76 -42.91
C GLU A 823 25.78 5.56 -42.62
N ASP A 824 25.08 6.66 -42.74
CA ASP A 824 23.91 6.95 -43.56
C ASP A 824 22.78 5.92 -43.71
N GLU A 825 21.61 6.52 -43.66
CA GLU A 825 20.33 6.24 -44.33
C GLU A 825 19.22 5.51 -43.51
N GLY A 826 18.31 6.33 -43.04
CA GLY A 826 16.93 6.29 -43.57
C GLY A 826 15.99 5.30 -42.86
N PHE A 827 15.10 5.82 -42.01
CA PHE A 827 13.66 5.53 -42.21
C PHE A 827 12.78 6.46 -41.32
N LEU A 828 12.41 7.57 -41.91
CA LEU A 828 11.17 8.25 -41.58
C LEU A 828 10.02 7.44 -42.19
N SER A 829 9.04 7.02 -41.36
CA SER A 829 7.63 6.86 -41.67
C SER A 829 6.96 5.70 -40.94
N ALA A 830 6.39 5.96 -39.79
CA ALA A 830 5.27 5.16 -39.28
C ALA A 830 4.50 5.89 -38.17
N LEU A 831 4.10 7.11 -38.42
CA LEU A 831 3.21 7.81 -37.48
C LEU A 831 2.00 8.44 -38.16
N PRO A 832 1.24 7.69 -38.99
CA PRO A 832 -0.18 8.04 -39.09
C PRO A 832 -1.15 6.86 -39.04
N PHE A 833 -0.78 5.65 -38.62
CA PHE A 833 -1.70 4.50 -38.65
C PHE A 833 -2.46 4.27 -37.33
N ILE A 834 -2.02 4.77 -36.22
CA ILE A 834 -2.66 4.52 -34.91
C ILE A 834 -3.88 5.43 -34.68
N LEU A 835 -3.89 6.64 -35.24
CA LEU A 835 -5.07 7.52 -35.15
C LEU A 835 -6.22 7.10 -36.06
N ALA A 836 -5.96 6.35 -37.14
CA ALA A 836 -6.98 5.88 -38.04
C ALA A 836 -7.78 4.67 -37.55
N VAL A 837 -7.17 3.83 -36.69
CA VAL A 837 -7.81 2.63 -36.12
C VAL A 837 -8.75 3.01 -34.98
N LEU A 838 -8.40 3.99 -34.14
CA LEU A 838 -9.28 4.47 -33.07
C LEU A 838 -10.52 5.20 -33.57
N VAL A 839 -10.39 5.96 -34.67
CA VAL A 839 -11.54 6.64 -35.28
C VAL A 839 -12.48 5.65 -36.02
N ILE A 840 -11.95 4.55 -36.56
CA ILE A 840 -12.77 3.52 -37.22
C ILE A 840 -13.48 2.66 -36.15
N ALA A 841 -12.89 2.40 -35.00
CA ALA A 841 -13.52 1.67 -33.89
C ALA A 841 -14.72 2.44 -33.30
N VAL A 842 -14.59 3.75 -33.12
CA VAL A 842 -15.68 4.62 -32.66
C VAL A 842 -16.81 4.74 -33.66
N ILE A 843 -16.50 4.78 -34.95
CA ILE A 843 -17.52 4.89 -36.04
C ILE A 843 -18.25 3.55 -36.26
N VAL A 844 -17.58 2.42 -36.08
CA VAL A 844 -18.22 1.10 -36.23
C VAL A 844 -19.08 0.77 -34.99
N LEU A 845 -18.69 1.17 -33.79
CA LEU A 845 -19.51 1.04 -32.59
C LEU A 845 -20.77 1.93 -32.66
N LYS A 846 -20.65 3.18 -33.15
CA LYS A 846 -21.80 4.06 -33.34
C LYS A 846 -22.82 3.57 -34.39
N ARG A 847 -22.40 2.83 -35.42
CA ARG A 847 -23.31 2.26 -36.45
C ARG A 847 -23.99 0.93 -36.07
N LYS A 848 -23.50 0.24 -35.03
CA LYS A 848 -24.06 -1.04 -34.61
C LYS A 848 -25.12 -0.90 -33.49
N TYR A 849 -25.26 0.29 -32.91
CA TYR A 849 -26.24 0.58 -31.85
C TYR A 849 -27.40 1.50 -32.30
N GLU A 850 -27.44 1.91 -33.57
CA GLU A 850 -28.56 2.63 -34.15
C GLU A 850 -29.55 1.71 -34.95
N ASN A 851 -29.48 0.36 -34.72
CA ASN A 851 -30.51 -0.55 -35.24
C ASN A 851 -31.02 -1.48 -34.15
#